data_7f91081558931cf842639a1611de89d6
#
_entry.id   7f91081558931cf842639a1611de89d6
#
_cell.length_a   1.000
_cell.length_b   1.000
_cell.length_c   1.000
_cell.angle_alpha   90.00
_cell.angle_beta   90.00
_cell.angle_gamma   90.00
#
_symmetry.space_group_name_H-M   'P 1'
#
loop_
_entity.id
_entity.type
_entity.pdbx_description
1 polymer ?
#
loop_
_entity_poly.entity_id
_entity_poly.type
_entity_poly.pdbx_seq_one_letter_code
_entity_poly.pdbx_strand_id
1 'polypeptide(L)'
;MSSEVEGLSPAERFQAAAERQRRSRTEVGRFASTFSFDLDEFQLSACEALEEGRDVLVAAPTGAGKTIVGEFAVHLALARGTKAFYTTPIKALSNQKFSDFAQTYGAHNVGLLTGDTSINSEAPIVVMTTEVLRNMLYAGSTTLDGLEYVVMDEVHYLADKDRGAVWEEVILHLPQRVQVASLSATVSNAEEFGGWLNSVRGATDVVVTEHRPVPLSQHVLVGKQLVDLFAEDVSFDETAGVDQLVNPHLMRLAQQQNSRDGLRDWRSPRGGSHGRDERGRRDQKGRRGGRHGRGRGRQGGRSRRAKEFKEDALRYSRGETYAAHRADRSEHARIGHEQHEEYHLVPSRAQRPDVVMTLKKAQLLPAIVFIFSRKQCDLAVQQCINAGLRLADKHEQRLIREELDDVAQNLPAEDLDVLGYWQLREGLLRGVAAHHAGMVPVFKEAVERLFVRGLIKVVYATETLALGINMPARSVVLEKLDKFNGETHVPITPGEYTQLTGRAGRRGIDVEGHAVVTWHRGMEPGEVAGLASKRTYPLNSSFRPTYNMSLNLVRRLGAPKAREVLERSFAQYQADASVVGLARQLDSREESLDGYAEAMACHLGDFKEYAQLRAELSAAEKAASSGRNRARKSAIEMSLDSLMRGDIIEVGGRRGLGVVVVTQPSPSLRDPRPFVVTMEGAGRRLSVNDLDTPAEVLARVKVPKSFKGASPKERIELARRARNAVANSSQKHRQASVGFAFPGQQDATERIEELRSKLKAHPCHQCPEREQHARWAERYQRLKRETDRIHGEIQARTNSIARTFDRVLHVLEEVGYVKGRGQEARVTDAGTVMLRMYGERDLLTCLVANTGLFSGLSPAAMAAAATMFVFMPKRDADVVPHVWPTGVRPIWDEAVSIAEELTHLEKKHHIEPTPAPDCSLVQPMHSWAMGEDLADALFASPIEAGDFVRWAKQTIDFLGQIASNEAIAPDVCATASAAADLISRGIVDASSVIEEALEEEEIGD
;
A
#
# COMPACT_ATOMS: atom_id res chain seq x y z
N MET A 1 25.92 -16.39 -33.22
CA MET A 1 25.85 -16.01 -34.66
C MET A 1 25.71 -17.13 -35.67
N SER A 2 25.58 -18.39 -35.34
CA SER A 2 25.64 -19.47 -36.33
C SER A 2 24.42 -20.36 -36.49
N SER A 3 23.44 -20.31 -35.59
CA SER A 3 22.33 -21.28 -35.60
C SER A 3 21.01 -20.78 -36.20
N GLU A 4 20.74 -19.47 -36.20
CA GLU A 4 19.49 -18.92 -36.76
C GLU A 4 19.53 -18.69 -38.28
N VAL A 5 20.71 -18.58 -38.88
CA VAL A 5 20.87 -18.31 -40.33
C VAL A 5 20.80 -19.58 -41.19
N GLU A 6 20.94 -20.77 -40.61
CA GLU A 6 20.95 -22.02 -41.36
C GLU A 6 19.56 -22.47 -41.87
N GLY A 7 18.45 -21.93 -41.32
CA GLY A 7 17.09 -22.26 -41.76
C GLY A 7 16.48 -21.32 -42.81
N LEU A 8 17.09 -20.18 -43.11
CA LEU A 8 16.53 -19.15 -43.99
C LEU A 8 16.80 -19.44 -45.49
N SER A 9 15.83 -19.12 -46.34
CA SER A 9 16.00 -19.16 -47.80
C SER A 9 17.04 -18.12 -48.25
N PRO A 10 17.64 -18.29 -49.47
CA PRO A 10 18.57 -17.31 -49.98
C PRO A 10 18.02 -15.88 -50.11
N ALA A 11 16.72 -15.73 -50.34
CA ALA A 11 16.07 -14.43 -50.44
C ALA A 11 15.97 -13.78 -49.05
N GLU A 12 15.59 -14.54 -48.02
CA GLU A 12 15.52 -14.08 -46.63
C GLU A 12 16.92 -13.72 -46.09
N ARG A 13 17.97 -14.49 -46.43
CA ARG A 13 19.36 -14.15 -46.10
C ARG A 13 19.80 -12.85 -46.73
N PHE A 14 19.44 -12.61 -47.98
CA PHE A 14 19.75 -11.36 -48.69
C PHE A 14 19.01 -10.17 -48.07
N GLN A 15 17.72 -10.32 -47.74
CA GLN A 15 16.94 -9.30 -47.06
C GLN A 15 17.52 -8.98 -45.67
N ALA A 16 17.82 -9.99 -44.85
CA ALA A 16 18.45 -9.81 -43.55
C ALA A 16 19.84 -9.13 -43.64
N ALA A 17 20.64 -9.46 -44.67
CA ALA A 17 21.92 -8.81 -44.90
C ALA A 17 21.76 -7.36 -45.38
N ALA A 18 20.80 -7.06 -46.25
CA ALA A 18 20.48 -5.71 -46.69
C ALA A 18 19.94 -4.84 -45.54
N GLU A 19 19.08 -5.39 -44.67
CA GLU A 19 18.62 -4.73 -43.48
C GLU A 19 19.74 -4.44 -42.47
N ARG A 20 20.66 -5.40 -42.22
CA ARG A 20 21.85 -5.20 -41.38
C ARG A 20 22.75 -4.08 -41.94
N GLN A 21 22.95 -4.06 -43.24
CA GLN A 21 23.73 -3.02 -43.89
C GLN A 21 23.04 -1.66 -43.85
N ARG A 22 21.72 -1.61 -43.92
CA ARG A 22 20.95 -0.37 -43.75
C ARG A 22 21.05 0.12 -42.30
N ARG A 23 20.84 -0.76 -41.32
CA ARG A 23 20.95 -0.46 -39.89
C ARG A 23 22.35 0.02 -39.48
N SER A 24 23.42 -0.54 -40.04
CA SER A 24 24.80 -0.12 -39.74
C SER A 24 25.12 1.34 -40.08
N ARG A 25 24.25 2.01 -40.84
CA ARG A 25 24.37 3.43 -41.18
C ARG A 25 23.58 4.36 -40.31
N THR A 26 22.72 3.83 -39.45
CA THR A 26 21.91 4.58 -38.50
C THR A 26 22.61 4.72 -37.16
N GLU A 27 22.14 5.64 -36.27
CA GLU A 27 22.66 5.74 -34.92
C GLU A 27 22.32 4.49 -34.08
N VAL A 28 21.17 3.84 -34.32
CA VAL A 28 20.85 2.52 -33.77
C VAL A 28 21.93 1.50 -34.11
N GLY A 29 22.38 1.44 -35.37
CA GLY A 29 23.42 0.52 -35.78
C GLY A 29 24.79 0.82 -35.16
N ARG A 30 25.16 2.10 -35.03
CA ARG A 30 26.39 2.52 -34.37
C ARG A 30 26.35 2.13 -32.90
N PHE A 31 25.26 2.45 -32.21
CA PHE A 31 25.06 2.11 -30.82
C PHE A 31 25.07 0.59 -30.59
N ALA A 32 24.35 -0.18 -31.42
CA ALA A 32 24.34 -1.65 -31.31
C ALA A 32 25.73 -2.25 -31.47
N SER A 33 26.61 -1.63 -32.28
CA SER A 33 28.00 -2.10 -32.48
C SER A 33 28.89 -1.91 -31.23
N THR A 34 28.49 -1.13 -30.24
CA THR A 34 29.26 -0.94 -28.99
C THR A 34 29.10 -2.13 -28.04
N PHE A 35 28.10 -2.97 -28.25
CA PHE A 35 27.83 -4.14 -27.40
C PHE A 35 28.51 -5.39 -27.96
N SER A 36 28.93 -6.29 -27.06
CA SER A 36 29.47 -7.61 -27.40
C SER A 36 28.41 -8.66 -27.70
N PHE A 37 27.12 -8.30 -27.63
CA PHE A 37 25.94 -9.15 -27.83
C PHE A 37 24.94 -8.46 -28.76
N ASP A 38 24.08 -9.23 -29.40
CA ASP A 38 23.03 -8.70 -30.26
C ASP A 38 21.87 -8.13 -29.39
N LEU A 39 21.34 -6.97 -29.80
CA LEU A 39 20.18 -6.38 -29.13
C LEU A 39 18.90 -7.17 -29.44
N ASP A 40 18.01 -7.29 -28.47
CA ASP A 40 16.71 -7.92 -28.65
C ASP A 40 15.82 -7.09 -29.61
N GLU A 41 14.88 -7.73 -30.29
CA GLU A 41 14.00 -7.07 -31.25
C GLU A 41 13.21 -5.88 -30.66
N PHE A 42 12.71 -6.03 -29.43
CA PHE A 42 12.00 -4.94 -28.75
C PHE A 42 12.92 -3.74 -28.46
N GLN A 43 14.21 -3.98 -28.17
CA GLN A 43 15.20 -2.92 -27.97
C GLN A 43 15.48 -2.18 -29.26
N LEU A 44 15.68 -2.91 -30.36
CA LEU A 44 15.89 -2.34 -31.68
C LEU A 44 14.69 -1.49 -32.13
N SER A 45 13.48 -2.02 -32.00
CA SER A 45 12.26 -1.32 -32.40
C SER A 45 12.06 -0.01 -31.58
N ALA A 46 12.33 -0.05 -30.28
CA ALA A 46 12.23 1.14 -29.42
C ALA A 46 13.31 2.18 -29.75
N CYS A 47 14.54 1.73 -30.03
CA CYS A 47 15.62 2.62 -30.46
C CYS A 47 15.34 3.26 -31.83
N GLU A 48 14.83 2.49 -32.81
CA GLU A 48 14.42 3.01 -34.11
C GLU A 48 13.35 4.09 -34.01
N ALA A 49 12.33 3.90 -33.11
CA ALA A 49 11.30 4.89 -32.86
C ALA A 49 11.87 6.20 -32.28
N LEU A 50 12.82 6.11 -31.34
CA LEU A 50 13.51 7.29 -30.77
C LEU A 50 14.36 8.00 -31.84
N GLU A 51 15.09 7.28 -32.69
CA GLU A 51 15.87 7.87 -33.77
C GLU A 51 14.98 8.62 -34.80
N GLU A 52 13.78 8.11 -35.06
CA GLU A 52 12.76 8.70 -35.92
C GLU A 52 12.01 9.91 -35.29
N GLY A 53 12.30 10.26 -34.04
CA GLY A 53 11.73 11.42 -33.39
C GLY A 53 10.41 11.15 -32.69
N ARG A 54 10.07 9.88 -32.41
CA ARG A 54 8.85 9.48 -31.68
C ARG A 54 9.16 9.18 -30.21
N ASP A 55 8.22 9.48 -29.34
CA ASP A 55 8.28 9.03 -27.95
C ASP A 55 8.11 7.51 -27.88
N VAL A 56 8.64 6.85 -26.85
CA VAL A 56 8.48 5.41 -26.68
C VAL A 56 8.02 5.03 -25.27
N LEU A 57 7.14 4.03 -25.20
CA LEU A 57 6.81 3.31 -23.97
C LEU A 57 7.28 1.86 -24.12
N VAL A 58 8.26 1.48 -23.32
CA VAL A 58 8.76 0.11 -23.27
C VAL A 58 8.24 -0.59 -22.05
N ALA A 59 7.36 -1.57 -22.22
CA ALA A 59 6.84 -2.42 -21.15
C ALA A 59 7.44 -3.83 -21.28
N ALA A 60 8.39 -4.15 -20.39
CA ALA A 60 9.13 -5.41 -20.45
C ALA A 60 9.46 -5.94 -19.05
N PRO A 61 9.66 -7.27 -18.86
CA PRO A 61 10.00 -7.85 -17.56
C PRO A 61 11.28 -7.24 -16.97
N THR A 62 11.38 -7.29 -15.63
CA THR A 62 12.63 -6.93 -14.95
C THR A 62 13.76 -7.86 -15.42
N GLY A 63 14.93 -7.31 -15.73
CA GLY A 63 16.07 -8.05 -16.27
C GLY A 63 16.04 -8.29 -17.80
N ALA A 64 15.02 -7.81 -18.51
CA ALA A 64 14.97 -7.88 -19.98
C ALA A 64 15.96 -6.94 -20.68
N GLY A 65 16.54 -5.96 -19.96
CA GLY A 65 17.48 -5.00 -20.55
C GLY A 65 16.82 -3.74 -21.11
N LYS A 66 15.70 -3.27 -20.52
CA LYS A 66 15.03 -2.00 -20.86
C LYS A 66 15.96 -0.80 -20.84
N THR A 67 16.92 -0.80 -19.93
CA THR A 67 17.90 0.28 -19.74
C THR A 67 18.65 0.65 -21.02
N ILE A 68 18.89 -0.30 -21.91
CA ILE A 68 19.55 -0.10 -23.22
C ILE A 68 18.81 0.97 -24.04
N VAL A 69 17.47 0.99 -24.00
CA VAL A 69 16.69 2.00 -24.72
C VAL A 69 16.88 3.39 -24.10
N GLY A 70 16.99 3.49 -22.76
CA GLY A 70 17.34 4.73 -22.08
C GLY A 70 18.78 5.16 -22.39
N GLU A 71 19.73 4.23 -22.43
CA GLU A 71 21.13 4.49 -22.82
C GLU A 71 21.22 4.95 -24.28
N PHE A 72 20.36 4.46 -25.16
CA PHE A 72 20.28 4.94 -26.53
C PHE A 72 19.80 6.40 -26.61
N ALA A 73 18.83 6.80 -25.81
CA ALA A 73 18.41 8.21 -25.73
C ALA A 73 19.57 9.12 -25.29
N VAL A 74 20.37 8.68 -24.31
CA VAL A 74 21.61 9.35 -23.90
C VAL A 74 22.63 9.42 -25.03
N HIS A 75 22.84 8.31 -25.75
CA HIS A 75 23.71 8.26 -26.93
C HIS A 75 23.29 9.25 -28.02
N LEU A 76 21.98 9.33 -28.32
CA LEU A 76 21.45 10.30 -29.28
C LEU A 76 21.71 11.75 -28.87
N ALA A 77 21.52 12.08 -27.58
CA ALA A 77 21.80 13.41 -27.08
C ALA A 77 23.26 13.81 -27.26
N LEU A 78 24.19 12.92 -26.91
CA LEU A 78 25.63 13.15 -27.09
C LEU A 78 26.00 13.27 -28.58
N ALA A 79 25.46 12.42 -29.45
CA ALA A 79 25.71 12.46 -30.90
C ALA A 79 25.19 13.75 -31.54
N ARG A 80 24.14 14.36 -30.99
CA ARG A 80 23.52 15.62 -31.44
C ARG A 80 24.05 16.88 -30.73
N GLY A 81 24.87 16.70 -29.71
CA GLY A 81 25.36 17.82 -28.87
C GLY A 81 24.28 18.51 -28.06
N THR A 82 23.26 17.75 -27.62
CA THR A 82 22.15 18.22 -26.81
C THR A 82 22.20 17.59 -25.41
N LYS A 83 21.21 17.87 -24.53
CA LYS A 83 21.13 17.32 -23.18
C LYS A 83 20.13 16.18 -23.08
N ALA A 84 20.46 15.15 -22.29
CA ALA A 84 19.58 14.08 -21.86
C ALA A 84 19.45 14.05 -20.33
N PHE A 85 18.22 13.97 -19.83
CA PHE A 85 17.96 13.72 -18.42
C PHE A 85 17.49 12.29 -18.22
N TYR A 86 18.16 11.58 -17.32
CA TYR A 86 17.78 10.22 -16.92
C TYR A 86 17.15 10.27 -15.54
N THR A 87 15.83 10.07 -15.47
CA THR A 87 15.10 10.14 -14.19
C THR A 87 14.82 8.78 -13.60
N THR A 88 14.93 8.67 -12.29
CA THR A 88 14.67 7.44 -11.54
C THR A 88 13.75 7.70 -10.34
N PRO A 89 13.05 6.66 -9.82
CA PRO A 89 12.12 6.84 -8.70
C PRO A 89 12.81 7.02 -7.34
N ILE A 90 14.08 6.66 -7.20
CA ILE A 90 14.77 6.68 -5.90
C ILE A 90 16.23 7.07 -6.05
N LYS A 91 16.77 7.78 -5.06
CA LYS A 91 18.17 8.25 -5.03
C LYS A 91 19.20 7.14 -5.27
N ALA A 92 19.05 5.97 -4.63
CA ALA A 92 19.99 4.87 -4.78
C ALA A 92 20.14 4.42 -6.25
N LEU A 93 19.05 4.43 -7.03
CA LEU A 93 19.09 4.11 -8.46
C LEU A 93 19.73 5.23 -9.26
N SER A 94 19.51 6.51 -8.86
CA SER A 94 20.19 7.65 -9.48
C SER A 94 21.70 7.56 -9.29
N ASN A 95 22.16 7.29 -8.07
CA ASN A 95 23.58 7.13 -7.77
C ASN A 95 24.21 5.99 -8.58
N GLN A 96 23.55 4.85 -8.63
CA GLN A 96 24.02 3.72 -9.42
C GLN A 96 24.13 4.06 -10.91
N LYS A 97 23.11 4.71 -11.49
CA LYS A 97 23.12 5.11 -12.90
C LYS A 97 24.16 6.18 -13.19
N PHE A 98 24.34 7.12 -12.27
CA PHE A 98 25.42 8.11 -12.37
C PHE A 98 26.79 7.41 -12.45
N SER A 99 27.08 6.48 -11.55
CA SER A 99 28.33 5.72 -11.57
C SER A 99 28.51 4.91 -12.85
N ASP A 100 27.44 4.20 -13.32
CA ASP A 100 27.46 3.44 -14.56
C ASP A 100 27.78 4.35 -15.78
N PHE A 101 27.12 5.52 -15.84
CA PHE A 101 27.32 6.47 -16.94
C PHE A 101 28.65 7.21 -16.86
N ALA A 102 29.12 7.58 -15.66
CA ALA A 102 30.43 8.20 -15.48
C ALA A 102 31.56 7.26 -15.94
N GLN A 103 31.44 5.96 -15.67
CA GLN A 103 32.37 4.95 -16.16
C GLN A 103 32.31 4.78 -17.69
N THR A 104 31.12 4.89 -18.30
CA THR A 104 30.91 4.66 -19.71
C THR A 104 31.23 5.88 -20.56
N TYR A 105 30.80 7.07 -20.15
CA TYR A 105 30.86 8.31 -20.92
C TYR A 105 31.88 9.33 -20.40
N GLY A 106 32.56 9.04 -19.28
CA GLY A 106 33.46 9.94 -18.56
C GLY A 106 32.74 10.86 -17.58
N ALA A 107 33.34 11.07 -16.41
CA ALA A 107 32.73 11.84 -15.29
C ALA A 107 32.36 13.28 -15.69
N HIS A 108 33.16 13.93 -16.55
CA HIS A 108 32.90 15.30 -17.01
C HIS A 108 31.62 15.46 -17.88
N ASN A 109 31.12 14.37 -18.47
CA ASN A 109 29.90 14.39 -19.28
C ASN A 109 28.64 14.04 -18.47
N VAL A 110 28.78 13.65 -17.22
CA VAL A 110 27.66 13.15 -16.41
C VAL A 110 27.49 14.01 -15.16
N GLY A 111 26.27 14.35 -14.87
CA GLY A 111 25.87 15.06 -13.66
C GLY A 111 24.89 14.22 -12.83
N LEU A 112 24.80 14.53 -11.54
CA LEU A 112 23.86 13.93 -10.60
C LEU A 112 23.09 15.02 -9.86
N LEU A 113 21.75 14.96 -9.91
CA LEU A 113 20.88 15.85 -9.16
C LEU A 113 19.88 15.04 -8.35
N THR A 114 20.01 15.07 -7.03
CA THR A 114 19.06 14.50 -6.08
C THR A 114 18.66 15.56 -5.06
N GLY A 115 17.77 15.24 -4.11
CA GLY A 115 17.34 16.21 -3.12
C GLY A 115 18.48 16.78 -2.26
N ASP A 116 19.54 16.04 -2.06
CA ASP A 116 20.67 16.35 -1.17
C ASP A 116 22.04 16.35 -1.89
N THR A 117 22.08 16.12 -3.20
CA THR A 117 23.32 16.00 -3.96
C THR A 117 23.19 16.74 -5.29
N SER A 118 24.21 17.54 -5.60
CA SER A 118 24.32 18.27 -6.88
C SER A 118 25.74 18.20 -7.40
N ILE A 119 25.98 17.35 -8.40
CA ILE A 119 27.26 17.18 -9.08
C ILE A 119 27.06 17.55 -10.54
N ASN A 120 27.89 18.41 -11.11
CA ASN A 120 27.95 18.77 -12.53
C ASN A 120 26.55 18.95 -13.17
N SER A 121 25.71 19.82 -12.60
CA SER A 121 24.33 20.01 -12.99
C SER A 121 24.11 20.45 -14.45
N GLU A 122 25.14 20.99 -15.10
CA GLU A 122 25.09 21.46 -16.49
C GLU A 122 25.68 20.46 -17.50
N ALA A 123 26.01 19.26 -17.04
CA ALA A 123 26.50 18.18 -17.91
C ALA A 123 25.51 17.84 -19.03
N PRO A 124 26.01 17.33 -20.17
CA PRO A 124 25.13 16.84 -21.24
C PRO A 124 24.24 15.68 -20.82
N ILE A 125 24.67 14.86 -19.87
CA ILE A 125 23.88 13.78 -19.27
C ILE A 125 23.66 14.14 -17.81
N VAL A 126 22.41 14.29 -17.36
CA VAL A 126 22.12 14.50 -15.94
C VAL A 126 21.21 13.40 -15.45
N VAL A 127 21.72 12.64 -14.48
CA VAL A 127 20.93 11.64 -13.76
C VAL A 127 20.24 12.32 -12.56
N MET A 128 18.96 12.09 -12.36
CA MET A 128 18.22 12.74 -11.30
C MET A 128 17.03 11.93 -10.80
N THR A 129 16.48 12.31 -9.65
CA THR A 129 15.17 11.79 -9.26
C THR A 129 14.05 12.54 -10.00
N THR A 130 12.93 11.87 -10.23
CA THR A 130 11.79 12.45 -10.99
C THR A 130 11.23 13.71 -10.31
N GLU A 131 11.30 13.78 -8.98
CA GLU A 131 10.89 14.95 -8.21
C GLU A 131 11.75 16.18 -8.51
N VAL A 132 13.05 16.00 -8.70
CA VAL A 132 13.97 17.10 -9.05
C VAL A 132 13.59 17.67 -10.42
N LEU A 133 13.35 16.80 -11.41
CA LEU A 133 12.91 17.27 -12.74
C LEU A 133 11.59 18.04 -12.64
N ARG A 134 10.61 17.56 -11.88
CA ARG A 134 9.35 18.29 -11.65
C ARG A 134 9.62 19.67 -11.07
N ASN A 135 10.46 19.77 -10.04
CA ASN A 135 10.79 21.03 -9.39
C ASN A 135 11.47 22.00 -10.35
N MET A 136 12.39 21.51 -11.20
CA MET A 136 13.05 22.29 -12.23
C MET A 136 12.07 22.81 -13.28
N LEU A 137 11.10 21.97 -13.70
CA LEU A 137 10.02 22.37 -14.62
C LEU A 137 9.17 23.49 -14.02
N TYR A 138 8.84 23.41 -12.72
CA TYR A 138 8.08 24.46 -12.05
C TYR A 138 8.90 25.74 -11.85
N ALA A 139 10.17 25.64 -11.51
CA ALA A 139 11.06 26.78 -11.36
C ALA A 139 11.45 27.43 -12.70
N GLY A 140 11.25 26.75 -13.82
CA GLY A 140 11.75 27.23 -15.12
C GLY A 140 13.27 27.31 -15.14
N SER A 141 13.95 26.27 -14.60
CA SER A 141 15.41 26.23 -14.48
C SER A 141 16.10 26.37 -15.84
N THR A 142 17.20 27.14 -15.89
CA THR A 142 18.05 27.28 -17.06
C THR A 142 18.77 25.99 -17.45
N THR A 143 18.93 25.05 -16.52
CA THR A 143 19.47 23.71 -16.79
C THR A 143 18.64 22.93 -17.82
N LEU A 144 17.35 23.29 -18.01
CA LEU A 144 16.47 22.74 -19.04
C LEU A 144 16.80 23.22 -20.45
N ASP A 145 17.70 24.21 -20.59
CA ASP A 145 18.09 24.70 -21.90
C ASP A 145 18.95 23.65 -22.62
N GLY A 146 18.58 23.39 -23.87
CA GLY A 146 19.23 22.33 -24.66
C GLY A 146 18.75 20.91 -24.38
N LEU A 147 17.78 20.73 -23.48
CA LEU A 147 17.17 19.40 -23.21
C LEU A 147 16.39 18.90 -24.43
N GLU A 148 16.76 17.74 -24.92
CA GLU A 148 16.12 17.06 -26.05
C GLU A 148 15.52 15.71 -25.67
N TYR A 149 16.12 15.00 -24.67
CA TYR A 149 15.68 13.68 -24.25
C TYR A 149 15.43 13.61 -22.75
N VAL A 150 14.34 12.94 -22.37
CA VAL A 150 14.07 12.54 -20.99
C VAL A 150 13.79 11.04 -20.94
N VAL A 151 14.59 10.33 -20.18
CA VAL A 151 14.34 8.94 -19.84
C VAL A 151 13.59 8.89 -18.51
N MET A 152 12.40 8.32 -18.51
CA MET A 152 11.60 8.07 -17.31
C MET A 152 11.70 6.60 -16.96
N ASP A 153 12.68 6.26 -16.13
CA ASP A 153 12.85 4.87 -15.70
C ASP A 153 11.82 4.49 -14.63
N GLU A 154 11.42 3.23 -14.67
CA GLU A 154 10.41 2.64 -13.80
C GLU A 154 9.09 3.47 -13.77
N VAL A 155 8.59 3.91 -14.92
CA VAL A 155 7.41 4.79 -15.03
C VAL A 155 6.14 4.20 -14.37
N HIS A 156 6.11 2.89 -14.13
CA HIS A 156 5.02 2.24 -13.40
C HIS A 156 4.89 2.69 -11.92
N TYR A 157 5.88 3.41 -11.38
CA TYR A 157 5.77 4.13 -10.11
C TYR A 157 4.68 5.21 -10.10
N LEU A 158 4.16 5.60 -11.25
CA LEU A 158 2.97 6.43 -11.39
C LEU A 158 1.78 5.87 -10.56
N ALA A 159 1.74 4.57 -10.32
CA ALA A 159 0.73 3.93 -9.47
C ALA A 159 1.02 4.03 -7.95
N ASP A 160 2.18 4.53 -7.54
CA ASP A 160 2.53 4.71 -6.12
C ASP A 160 1.62 5.78 -5.50
N LYS A 161 1.04 5.49 -4.33
CA LYS A 161 0.02 6.35 -3.71
C LYS A 161 0.56 7.69 -3.25
N ASP A 162 1.81 7.71 -2.80
CA ASP A 162 2.41 8.86 -2.14
C ASP A 162 3.19 9.73 -3.16
N ARG A 163 3.82 9.11 -4.15
CA ARG A 163 4.75 9.77 -5.06
C ARG A 163 4.35 9.71 -6.53
N GLY A 164 3.40 8.88 -6.91
CA GLY A 164 3.05 8.60 -8.30
C GLY A 164 2.60 9.82 -9.11
N ALA A 165 1.96 10.80 -8.48
CA ALA A 165 1.52 12.03 -9.12
C ALA A 165 2.67 12.77 -9.85
N VAL A 166 3.89 12.68 -9.35
CA VAL A 166 5.07 13.37 -9.90
C VAL A 166 5.36 12.97 -11.35
N TRP A 167 5.16 11.69 -11.71
CA TRP A 167 5.37 11.21 -13.08
C TRP A 167 4.41 11.85 -14.07
N GLU A 168 3.13 11.93 -13.70
CA GLU A 168 2.14 12.61 -14.54
C GLU A 168 2.42 14.11 -14.66
N GLU A 169 2.80 14.75 -13.54
CA GLU A 169 3.19 16.15 -13.55
C GLU A 169 4.34 16.41 -14.54
N VAL A 170 5.39 15.59 -14.50
CA VAL A 170 6.52 15.71 -15.43
C VAL A 170 6.06 15.54 -16.88
N ILE A 171 5.33 14.46 -17.19
CA ILE A 171 4.86 14.17 -18.55
C ILE A 171 3.98 15.31 -19.10
N LEU A 172 3.09 15.88 -18.27
CA LEU A 172 2.19 16.97 -18.65
C LEU A 172 2.91 18.31 -18.88
N HIS A 173 4.04 18.55 -18.21
CA HIS A 173 4.74 19.84 -18.23
C HIS A 173 5.99 19.85 -19.09
N LEU A 174 6.52 18.70 -19.52
CA LEU A 174 7.62 18.64 -20.43
C LEU A 174 7.25 19.32 -21.78
N PRO A 175 8.13 20.17 -22.33
CA PRO A 175 7.91 20.76 -23.66
C PRO A 175 7.74 19.66 -24.73
N GLN A 176 6.86 19.90 -25.70
CA GLN A 176 6.56 18.94 -26.79
C GLN A 176 7.79 18.59 -27.63
N ARG A 177 8.81 19.45 -27.70
CA ARG A 177 10.05 19.21 -28.41
C ARG A 177 10.97 18.18 -27.75
N VAL A 178 10.76 17.92 -26.44
CA VAL A 178 11.58 16.96 -25.69
C VAL A 178 11.02 15.57 -25.91
N GLN A 179 11.82 14.65 -26.41
CA GLN A 179 11.44 13.24 -26.56
C GLN A 179 11.47 12.50 -25.23
N VAL A 180 10.53 11.58 -25.04
CA VAL A 180 10.39 10.82 -23.80
C VAL A 180 10.56 9.33 -24.06
N ALA A 181 11.51 8.71 -23.37
CA ALA A 181 11.66 7.26 -23.30
C ALA A 181 11.12 6.76 -21.95
N SER A 182 9.91 6.24 -21.94
CA SER A 182 9.24 5.68 -20.75
C SER A 182 9.55 4.19 -20.60
N LEU A 183 10.26 3.80 -19.55
CA LEU A 183 10.62 2.41 -19.26
C LEU A 183 9.77 1.87 -18.12
N SER A 184 9.07 0.76 -18.37
CA SER A 184 8.12 0.18 -17.42
C SER A 184 8.38 -1.31 -17.20
N ALA A 185 8.00 -1.83 -16.03
CA ALA A 185 7.75 -3.25 -15.88
C ALA A 185 6.55 -3.68 -16.74
N THR A 186 6.31 -4.98 -16.85
CA THR A 186 5.14 -5.50 -17.58
C THR A 186 3.84 -5.09 -16.88
N VAL A 187 3.03 -4.28 -17.56
CA VAL A 187 1.71 -3.83 -17.10
C VAL A 187 0.63 -4.34 -18.04
N SER A 188 -0.55 -4.67 -17.50
CA SER A 188 -1.64 -5.27 -18.27
C SER A 188 -2.37 -4.28 -19.18
N ASN A 189 -2.23 -2.99 -18.93
CA ASN A 189 -2.85 -1.91 -19.66
C ASN A 189 -1.83 -0.95 -20.31
N ALA A 190 -0.72 -1.52 -20.80
CA ALA A 190 0.31 -0.74 -21.52
C ALA A 190 -0.27 0.05 -22.70
N GLU A 191 -1.22 -0.53 -23.44
CA GLU A 191 -1.93 0.11 -24.55
C GLU A 191 -2.76 1.32 -24.08
N GLU A 192 -3.45 1.22 -22.93
CA GLU A 192 -4.20 2.33 -22.34
C GLU A 192 -3.27 3.47 -21.98
N PHE A 193 -2.16 3.15 -21.30
CA PHE A 193 -1.16 4.13 -20.92
C PHE A 193 -0.46 4.76 -22.14
N GLY A 194 -0.12 3.97 -23.13
CA GLY A 194 0.42 4.44 -24.40
C GLY A 194 -0.56 5.32 -25.18
N GLY A 195 -1.84 4.96 -25.18
CA GLY A 195 -2.91 5.78 -25.75
C GLY A 195 -3.03 7.14 -25.07
N TRP A 196 -2.88 7.19 -23.75
CA TRP A 196 -2.80 8.45 -23.02
C TRP A 196 -1.55 9.26 -23.39
N LEU A 197 -0.35 8.65 -23.40
CA LEU A 197 0.89 9.31 -23.82
C LEU A 197 0.74 9.91 -25.23
N ASN A 198 0.18 9.15 -26.17
CA ASN A 198 -0.07 9.61 -27.53
C ASN A 198 -1.04 10.82 -27.54
N SER A 199 -2.05 10.86 -26.67
CA SER A 199 -3.00 11.97 -26.57
C SER A 199 -2.37 13.25 -26.00
N VAL A 200 -1.38 13.12 -25.11
CA VAL A 200 -0.73 14.21 -24.39
C VAL A 200 0.54 14.68 -25.07
N ARG A 201 1.35 13.75 -25.58
CA ARG A 201 2.69 13.99 -26.11
C ARG A 201 2.77 13.94 -27.63
N GLY A 202 1.84 13.29 -28.29
CA GLY A 202 1.86 13.04 -29.72
C GLY A 202 2.35 11.64 -30.04
N ALA A 203 2.97 11.45 -31.21
CA ALA A 203 3.38 10.11 -31.68
C ALA A 203 4.25 9.35 -30.67
N THR A 204 3.66 8.35 -30.03
CA THR A 204 4.28 7.50 -29.03
C THR A 204 4.17 6.04 -29.45
N ASP A 205 5.28 5.33 -29.59
CA ASP A 205 5.31 3.92 -29.87
C ASP A 205 5.25 3.10 -28.58
N VAL A 206 4.38 2.09 -28.58
CA VAL A 206 4.20 1.20 -27.44
C VAL A 206 4.84 -0.15 -27.77
N VAL A 207 5.95 -0.45 -27.11
CA VAL A 207 6.72 -1.69 -27.31
C VAL A 207 6.54 -2.58 -26.09
N VAL A 208 5.78 -3.66 -26.26
CA VAL A 208 5.47 -4.60 -25.18
C VAL A 208 6.14 -5.94 -25.45
N THR A 209 6.82 -6.49 -24.47
CA THR A 209 7.32 -7.86 -24.50
C THR A 209 7.09 -8.54 -23.16
N GLU A 210 6.65 -9.78 -23.21
CA GLU A 210 6.55 -10.66 -22.04
C GLU A 210 7.72 -11.64 -21.95
N HIS A 211 8.61 -11.59 -22.93
CA HIS A 211 9.76 -12.48 -23.00
C HIS A 211 10.73 -12.20 -21.86
N ARG A 212 10.99 -13.23 -21.06
CA ARG A 212 11.98 -13.18 -19.98
C ARG A 212 13.25 -13.91 -20.43
N PRO A 213 14.40 -13.21 -20.54
CA PRO A 213 15.64 -13.82 -21.02
C PRO A 213 16.10 -15.03 -20.20
N VAL A 214 15.87 -15.01 -18.87
CA VAL A 214 16.17 -16.13 -17.97
C VAL A 214 14.84 -16.68 -17.47
N PRO A 215 14.46 -17.91 -17.83
CA PRO A 215 13.23 -18.55 -17.34
C PRO A 215 13.16 -18.60 -15.82
N LEU A 216 11.95 -18.58 -15.25
CA LEU A 216 11.73 -18.58 -13.82
C LEU A 216 10.94 -19.80 -13.38
N SER A 217 11.58 -20.68 -12.63
CA SER A 217 10.95 -21.83 -11.98
C SER A 217 10.35 -21.45 -10.63
N GLN A 218 9.17 -22.01 -10.36
CA GLN A 218 8.38 -21.70 -9.16
C GLN A 218 8.38 -22.91 -8.23
N HIS A 219 8.75 -22.69 -6.96
CA HIS A 219 8.87 -23.75 -5.97
C HIS A 219 8.20 -23.40 -4.65
N VAL A 220 7.83 -24.41 -3.89
CA VAL A 220 7.42 -24.28 -2.49
C VAL A 220 8.36 -25.07 -1.61
N LEU A 221 8.92 -24.42 -0.59
CA LEU A 221 9.80 -25.07 0.38
C LEU A 221 8.98 -25.61 1.57
N VAL A 222 8.83 -26.93 1.65
CA VAL A 222 8.10 -27.61 2.72
C VAL A 222 9.12 -28.25 3.67
N GLY A 223 9.28 -27.70 4.88
CA GLY A 223 10.33 -28.13 5.81
C GLY A 223 11.74 -27.96 5.23
N LYS A 224 12.37 -29.03 4.80
CA LYS A 224 13.71 -29.04 4.18
C LYS A 224 13.68 -29.56 2.73
N GLN A 225 12.52 -29.64 2.12
CA GLN A 225 12.36 -30.16 0.77
C GLN A 225 11.80 -29.08 -0.14
N LEU A 226 12.42 -28.93 -1.29
CA LEU A 226 11.97 -28.06 -2.37
C LEU A 226 11.03 -28.86 -3.27
N VAL A 227 9.83 -28.35 -3.49
CA VAL A 227 8.79 -28.99 -4.31
C VAL A 227 8.34 -28.00 -5.37
N ASP A 228 8.24 -28.45 -6.61
CA ASP A 228 7.76 -27.58 -7.69
C ASP A 228 6.29 -27.20 -7.46
N LEU A 229 5.99 -25.93 -7.69
CA LEU A 229 4.64 -25.39 -7.51
C LEU A 229 3.67 -25.97 -8.52
N PHE A 230 4.12 -26.15 -9.76
CA PHE A 230 3.31 -26.70 -10.85
C PHE A 230 3.65 -28.16 -11.13
N ALA A 231 2.70 -28.91 -11.67
CA ALA A 231 2.89 -30.30 -12.06
C ALA A 231 3.69 -30.41 -13.37
N GLU A 232 4.56 -31.42 -13.49
CA GLU A 232 5.46 -31.60 -14.64
C GLU A 232 4.74 -31.92 -15.97
N ASP A 233 3.54 -32.53 -15.95
CA ASP A 233 2.88 -33.12 -17.13
C ASP A 233 1.62 -32.38 -17.60
N VAL A 234 1.38 -31.16 -17.16
CA VAL A 234 0.18 -30.43 -17.56
C VAL A 234 0.51 -29.55 -18.77
N SER A 235 0.11 -30.02 -19.96
CA SER A 235 -0.11 -29.10 -21.08
C SER A 235 -1.15 -28.07 -20.63
N PHE A 236 -0.85 -26.77 -20.80
CA PHE A 236 -1.80 -25.70 -20.52
C PHE A 236 -3.02 -25.88 -21.42
N ASP A 237 -4.04 -26.55 -20.93
CA ASP A 237 -5.34 -26.55 -21.55
C ASP A 237 -6.08 -25.30 -21.08
N GLU A 238 -6.54 -24.46 -22.03
CA GLU A 238 -7.22 -23.18 -21.76
C GLU A 238 -8.48 -23.33 -20.89
N THR A 239 -8.94 -24.55 -20.69
CA THR A 239 -10.11 -24.89 -19.87
C THR A 239 -9.75 -25.37 -18.46
N ALA A 240 -8.47 -25.65 -18.16
CA ALA A 240 -8.04 -26.11 -16.86
C ALA A 240 -7.98 -24.95 -15.85
N GLY A 241 -8.67 -25.05 -14.74
CA GLY A 241 -8.58 -24.06 -13.65
C GLY A 241 -7.19 -24.10 -13.01
N VAL A 242 -6.70 -22.96 -12.47
CA VAL A 242 -5.38 -22.80 -11.83
C VAL A 242 -5.08 -23.90 -10.81
N ASP A 243 -6.08 -24.37 -10.06
CA ASP A 243 -5.96 -25.44 -9.09
C ASP A 243 -5.56 -26.80 -9.71
N GLN A 244 -5.82 -27.02 -11.00
CA GLN A 244 -5.45 -28.25 -11.71
C GLN A 244 -4.00 -28.23 -12.22
N LEU A 245 -3.38 -27.03 -12.28
CA LEU A 245 -1.99 -26.84 -12.65
C LEU A 245 -1.04 -27.01 -11.47
N VAL A 246 -1.56 -26.90 -10.25
CA VAL A 246 -0.78 -27.00 -9.01
C VAL A 246 -0.38 -28.44 -8.75
N ASN A 247 0.86 -28.63 -8.30
CA ASN A 247 1.38 -29.93 -7.92
C ASN A 247 0.44 -30.64 -6.93
N PRO A 248 -0.09 -31.83 -7.27
CA PRO A 248 -1.06 -32.53 -6.45
C PRO A 248 -0.54 -32.87 -5.04
N HIS A 249 0.77 -32.93 -4.88
CA HIS A 249 1.42 -33.17 -3.60
C HIS A 249 1.22 -32.01 -2.64
N LEU A 250 1.38 -30.77 -3.11
CA LEU A 250 1.14 -29.56 -2.33
C LEU A 250 -0.33 -29.42 -1.95
N MET A 251 -1.25 -29.75 -2.85
CA MET A 251 -2.70 -29.73 -2.59
C MET A 251 -3.10 -30.72 -1.50
N ARG A 252 -2.50 -31.93 -1.50
CA ARG A 252 -2.74 -32.93 -0.45
C ARG A 252 -2.24 -32.45 0.90
N LEU A 253 -1.07 -31.82 0.95
CA LEU A 253 -0.50 -31.25 2.18
C LEU A 253 -1.41 -30.15 2.78
N ALA A 254 -1.92 -29.24 1.95
CA ALA A 254 -2.84 -28.21 2.38
C ALA A 254 -4.14 -28.80 2.96
N GLN A 255 -4.72 -29.81 2.31
CA GLN A 255 -5.91 -30.51 2.79
C GLN A 255 -5.67 -31.23 4.12
N GLN A 256 -4.52 -31.90 4.29
CA GLN A 256 -4.14 -32.55 5.56
C GLN A 256 -3.99 -31.55 6.69
N GLN A 257 -3.40 -30.38 6.43
CA GLN A 257 -3.24 -29.32 7.41
C GLN A 257 -4.58 -28.72 7.84
N ASN A 258 -5.44 -28.41 6.89
CA ASN A 258 -6.79 -27.88 7.14
C ASN A 258 -7.65 -28.89 7.93
N SER A 259 -7.50 -30.18 7.66
CA SER A 259 -8.19 -31.25 8.41
C SER A 259 -7.70 -31.38 9.85
N ARG A 260 -6.40 -31.19 10.11
CA ARG A 260 -5.81 -31.20 11.47
C ARG A 260 -6.20 -29.95 12.27
N ASP A 261 -6.32 -28.81 11.63
CA ASP A 261 -6.72 -27.54 12.25
C ASP A 261 -8.21 -27.53 12.59
N GLY A 262 -9.06 -28.04 11.73
CA GLY A 262 -10.49 -28.25 12.04
C GLY A 262 -10.73 -29.19 13.23
N LEU A 263 -9.85 -30.16 13.47
CA LEU A 263 -9.89 -31.06 14.64
C LEU A 263 -9.35 -30.39 15.92
N ARG A 264 -8.48 -29.40 15.84
CA ARG A 264 -7.94 -28.66 17.00
C ARG A 264 -8.92 -27.57 17.49
N ASP A 265 -9.60 -26.89 16.61
CA ASP A 265 -10.64 -25.89 16.97
C ASP A 265 -11.84 -26.54 17.70
N TRP A 266 -12.12 -27.82 17.42
CA TRP A 266 -13.13 -28.59 18.15
C TRP A 266 -12.70 -29.00 19.55
N ARG A 267 -11.40 -28.98 19.88
CA ARG A 267 -10.84 -29.39 21.17
C ARG A 267 -10.50 -28.24 22.12
N SER A 268 -10.61 -27.01 21.68
CA SER A 268 -10.40 -25.84 22.54
C SER A 268 -11.73 -25.32 23.06
N PRO A 269 -12.01 -25.36 24.37
CA PRO A 269 -13.15 -24.65 24.92
C PRO A 269 -12.89 -23.14 24.76
N ARG A 270 -13.80 -22.43 24.11
CA ARG A 270 -13.83 -20.97 24.12
C ARG A 270 -13.91 -20.46 25.56
N GLY A 271 -12.80 -20.01 26.08
CA GLY A 271 -12.67 -19.34 27.34
C GLY A 271 -11.69 -18.19 27.24
N GLY A 272 -12.23 -17.00 27.42
CA GLY A 272 -11.57 -15.72 27.17
C GLY A 272 -10.49 -15.31 28.16
N SER A 273 -9.71 -14.42 27.65
CA SER A 273 -9.10 -13.22 28.25
C SER A 273 -8.30 -13.26 29.55
N HIS A 274 -7.11 -12.70 29.41
CA HIS A 274 -6.39 -11.81 30.34
C HIS A 274 -5.64 -12.35 31.54
N GLY A 275 -4.34 -12.04 31.53
CA GLY A 275 -3.68 -11.42 32.67
C GLY A 275 -2.79 -12.30 33.52
N ARG A 276 -1.50 -12.14 33.33
CA ARG A 276 -0.42 -12.07 34.36
C ARG A 276 -0.30 -13.09 35.48
N ASP A 277 0.94 -13.49 35.55
CA ASP A 277 1.78 -13.79 36.72
C ASP A 277 1.90 -15.23 37.25
N GLU A 278 3.10 -15.69 36.99
CA GLU A 278 4.08 -16.38 37.86
C GLU A 278 3.63 -17.42 38.92
N ARG A 279 4.40 -18.51 38.80
CA ARG A 279 4.88 -19.42 39.85
C ARG A 279 4.03 -20.64 40.21
N GLY A 280 4.70 -21.75 39.98
CA GLY A 280 4.77 -22.75 41.03
C GLY A 280 4.11 -24.07 40.81
N ARG A 281 4.90 -25.02 40.29
CA ARG A 281 5.06 -26.44 40.78
C ARG A 281 3.85 -27.37 40.94
N ARG A 282 4.05 -28.50 40.27
CA ARG A 282 3.88 -29.92 40.73
C ARG A 282 2.52 -30.60 40.66
N ASP A 283 2.61 -31.64 39.91
CA ASP A 283 2.24 -33.03 40.17
C ASP A 283 0.82 -33.58 39.94
N GLN A 284 0.84 -34.58 39.09
CA GLN A 284 0.29 -35.94 39.18
C GLN A 284 -1.16 -36.25 38.78
N LYS A 285 -1.17 -37.10 37.77
CA LYS A 285 -1.94 -38.38 37.62
C LYS A 285 -3.47 -38.35 37.61
N GLY A 286 -3.99 -38.93 36.55
CA GLY A 286 -5.04 -39.94 36.75
C GLY A 286 -6.17 -40.04 35.73
N ARG A 287 -5.99 -40.97 34.80
CA ARG A 287 -6.91 -42.02 34.32
C ARG A 287 -8.31 -41.71 33.77
N ARG A 288 -8.46 -42.18 32.51
CA ARG A 288 -9.50 -43.09 31.95
C ARG A 288 -10.94 -42.64 31.75
N GLY A 289 -11.35 -42.86 30.51
CA GLY A 289 -12.62 -43.55 30.18
C GLY A 289 -13.60 -42.75 29.36
N GLY A 290 -13.77 -43.06 28.08
CA GLY A 290 -14.88 -43.85 27.62
C GLY A 290 -15.82 -43.18 26.61
N ARG A 291 -15.77 -43.66 25.37
CA ARG A 291 -16.85 -44.06 24.44
C ARG A 291 -17.91 -43.07 23.90
N HIS A 292 -17.87 -43.00 22.57
CA HIS A 292 -18.96 -43.05 21.57
C HIS A 292 -20.07 -41.98 21.49
N GLY A 293 -20.20 -41.43 20.27
CA GLY A 293 -21.42 -40.78 19.79
C GLY A 293 -21.27 -40.23 18.37
N ARG A 294 -21.81 -40.97 17.41
CA ARG A 294 -21.96 -40.58 15.99
C ARG A 294 -23.00 -39.43 15.85
N GLY A 295 -22.78 -38.51 14.94
CA GLY A 295 -23.81 -37.54 14.51
C GLY A 295 -23.41 -36.79 13.26
N ARG A 296 -24.18 -37.01 12.20
CA ARG A 296 -24.09 -36.47 10.83
C ARG A 296 -24.25 -34.96 10.72
N GLY A 297 -23.48 -34.33 9.85
CA GLY A 297 -23.91 -33.55 8.71
C GLY A 297 -24.41 -32.13 8.90
N ARG A 298 -23.68 -31.16 8.32
CA ARG A 298 -24.25 -30.15 7.42
C ARG A 298 -23.17 -29.33 6.74
N GLN A 299 -23.19 -29.39 5.41
CA GLN A 299 -22.47 -28.50 4.48
C GLN A 299 -23.11 -27.10 4.50
N GLY A 300 -22.31 -26.08 4.29
CA GLY A 300 -22.82 -24.75 3.87
C GLY A 300 -21.85 -23.63 4.17
N GLY A 301 -21.23 -23.08 3.15
CA GLY A 301 -20.54 -21.79 3.22
C GLY A 301 -19.21 -21.70 2.46
N ARG A 302 -19.23 -21.99 1.16
CA ARG A 302 -18.11 -21.64 0.27
C ARG A 302 -18.23 -20.17 -0.14
N SER A 303 -17.18 -19.42 0.10
CA SER A 303 -17.08 -17.99 -0.09
C SER A 303 -17.18 -17.58 -1.57
N ARG A 304 -17.88 -16.46 -1.83
CA ARG A 304 -18.02 -15.82 -3.15
C ARG A 304 -16.68 -15.44 -3.83
N ARG A 305 -15.60 -15.26 -3.06
CA ARG A 305 -14.28 -14.91 -3.57
C ARG A 305 -13.62 -15.95 -4.50
N ALA A 306 -13.92 -17.24 -4.30
CA ALA A 306 -13.37 -18.28 -5.17
C ALA A 306 -13.98 -18.29 -6.60
N LYS A 307 -15.12 -17.62 -6.81
CA LYS A 307 -15.76 -17.53 -8.15
C LYS A 307 -15.18 -16.39 -9.00
N GLU A 308 -14.85 -15.27 -8.41
CA GLU A 308 -14.22 -14.14 -9.12
C GLU A 308 -12.80 -14.48 -9.61
N PHE A 309 -12.04 -15.23 -8.79
CA PHE A 309 -10.69 -15.70 -9.21
C PHE A 309 -10.71 -16.66 -10.40
N LYS A 310 -11.81 -17.40 -10.60
CA LYS A 310 -11.94 -18.34 -11.74
C LYS A 310 -12.22 -17.66 -13.07
N GLU A 311 -12.93 -16.55 -13.08
CA GLU A 311 -13.28 -15.84 -14.31
C GLU A 311 -12.11 -15.02 -14.88
N ASP A 312 -11.23 -14.49 -14.03
CA ASP A 312 -10.04 -13.73 -14.46
C ASP A 312 -8.91 -14.64 -15.00
N ALA A 313 -8.73 -15.83 -14.43
CA ALA A 313 -7.69 -16.77 -14.89
C ALA A 313 -7.95 -17.32 -16.31
N LEU A 314 -9.21 -17.37 -16.75
CA LEU A 314 -9.63 -17.87 -18.06
C LEU A 314 -9.44 -16.86 -19.20
N ARG A 315 -9.19 -15.60 -18.93
CA ARG A 315 -9.03 -14.56 -19.95
C ARG A 315 -7.60 -14.37 -20.46
N TYR A 316 -6.58 -14.91 -19.79
CA TYR A 316 -5.18 -14.59 -20.05
C TYR A 316 -4.30 -15.71 -20.61
N SER A 317 -4.87 -16.86 -21.03
CA SER A 317 -4.08 -17.99 -21.56
C SER A 317 -3.88 -17.99 -23.08
N ARG A 318 -3.84 -16.84 -23.75
CA ARG A 318 -3.46 -16.76 -25.18
C ARG A 318 -2.04 -16.27 -25.33
N GLY A 319 -1.09 -17.19 -25.38
CA GLY A 319 0.30 -16.88 -25.69
C GLY A 319 1.07 -18.13 -26.15
N GLU A 320 1.32 -18.21 -27.43
CA GLU A 320 1.90 -19.33 -28.18
C GLU A 320 3.42 -19.54 -28.00
N THR A 321 4.03 -19.52 -26.85
CA THR A 321 5.51 -19.61 -26.78
C THR A 321 6.09 -20.69 -25.88
N TYR A 322 5.30 -21.59 -25.30
CA TYR A 322 5.84 -22.62 -24.40
C TYR A 322 6.24 -23.95 -25.05
N ALA A 323 6.01 -24.16 -26.35
CA ALA A 323 6.24 -25.46 -27.01
C ALA A 323 7.67 -25.71 -27.50
N ALA A 324 8.48 -24.66 -27.69
CA ALA A 324 9.79 -24.78 -28.36
C ALA A 324 10.95 -25.21 -27.44
N HIS A 325 10.86 -25.03 -26.13
CA HIS A 325 11.97 -25.31 -25.20
C HIS A 325 11.91 -26.69 -24.51
N ARG A 326 10.99 -27.56 -24.92
CA ARG A 326 10.80 -28.88 -24.26
C ARG A 326 11.79 -29.98 -24.70
N ALA A 327 12.53 -29.78 -25.80
CA ALA A 327 13.39 -30.82 -26.37
C ALA A 327 14.76 -30.97 -25.67
N ASP A 328 15.23 -29.92 -24.96
CA ASP A 328 16.59 -29.93 -24.38
C ASP A 328 16.63 -30.32 -22.89
N ARG A 329 15.45 -30.44 -22.24
CA ARG A 329 15.34 -30.79 -20.82
C ARG A 329 15.60 -32.28 -20.47
N SER A 330 15.67 -33.18 -21.47
CA SER A 330 15.74 -34.61 -21.23
C SER A 330 17.14 -35.14 -20.83
N GLU A 331 18.20 -34.36 -21.00
CA GLU A 331 19.56 -34.84 -20.70
C GLU A 331 20.09 -34.40 -19.32
N HIS A 332 19.63 -33.26 -18.77
CA HIS A 332 20.10 -32.77 -17.47
C HIS A 332 19.23 -33.21 -16.28
N ALA A 333 18.02 -33.73 -16.53
CA ALA A 333 17.12 -34.28 -15.51
C ALA A 333 17.46 -35.73 -15.08
N ARG A 334 18.47 -36.35 -15.72
CA ARG A 334 18.84 -37.79 -15.42
C ARG A 334 19.75 -37.99 -14.24
N ILE A 335 20.13 -37.02 -13.48
CA ILE A 335 20.99 -37.17 -12.28
C ILE A 335 20.17 -37.06 -10.97
N GLY A 336 18.90 -37.38 -10.96
CA GLY A 336 18.09 -37.29 -9.73
C GLY A 336 17.01 -38.32 -9.57
N HIS A 337 16.85 -39.26 -10.50
CA HIS A 337 15.78 -40.26 -10.45
C HIS A 337 16.29 -41.66 -10.26
N GLU A 338 16.82 -41.95 -9.08
CA GLU A 338 16.82 -43.32 -8.53
C GLU A 338 16.69 -43.18 -7.00
N GLN A 339 15.47 -43.24 -6.52
CA GLN A 339 14.96 -43.87 -5.31
C GLN A 339 13.59 -43.23 -4.99
N HIS A 340 12.53 -43.92 -5.40
CA HIS A 340 11.18 -43.69 -4.85
C HIS A 340 11.13 -44.12 -3.39
N GLU A 341 11.68 -43.33 -2.48
CA GLU A 341 11.23 -43.36 -1.09
C GLU A 341 9.99 -42.44 -1.03
N GLU A 342 8.85 -43.01 -0.66
CA GLU A 342 7.67 -42.25 -0.24
C GLU A 342 8.01 -41.45 1.01
N TYR A 343 8.66 -40.27 0.83
CA TYR A 343 8.88 -39.36 1.93
C TYR A 343 7.54 -38.73 2.32
N HIS A 344 7.05 -39.12 3.49
CA HIS A 344 5.93 -38.45 4.13
C HIS A 344 6.34 -37.00 4.46
N LEU A 345 6.03 -36.05 3.55
CA LEU A 345 6.19 -34.64 3.81
C LEU A 345 5.33 -34.23 5.01
N VAL A 346 5.98 -33.76 6.07
CA VAL A 346 5.27 -33.22 7.22
C VAL A 346 5.14 -31.69 6.98
N PRO A 347 3.93 -31.14 6.90
CA PRO A 347 3.75 -29.73 6.71
C PRO A 347 4.33 -28.95 7.90
N SER A 348 5.55 -28.45 7.74
CA SER A 348 6.26 -27.68 8.75
C SER A 348 6.95 -26.49 8.11
N ARG A 349 6.98 -25.36 8.84
CA ARG A 349 7.73 -24.19 8.42
C ARG A 349 9.23 -24.47 8.53
N ALA A 350 9.98 -24.16 7.49
CA ALA A 350 11.43 -24.25 7.52
C ALA A 350 12.04 -23.19 8.47
N GLN A 351 13.09 -23.58 9.20
CA GLN A 351 13.91 -22.59 9.91
C GLN A 351 14.82 -21.87 8.92
N ARG A 352 15.10 -20.59 9.12
CA ARG A 352 15.90 -19.77 8.18
C ARG A 352 17.26 -20.39 7.85
N PRO A 353 18.05 -20.92 8.82
CA PRO A 353 19.27 -21.63 8.47
C PRO A 353 19.04 -22.91 7.63
N ASP A 354 17.93 -23.60 7.83
CA ASP A 354 17.58 -24.77 7.02
C ASP A 354 17.20 -24.39 5.59
N VAL A 355 16.51 -23.24 5.40
CA VAL A 355 16.24 -22.67 4.08
C VAL A 355 17.54 -22.47 3.32
N VAL A 356 18.52 -21.76 3.93
CA VAL A 356 19.83 -21.47 3.33
C VAL A 356 20.56 -22.77 2.99
N MET A 357 20.57 -23.75 3.89
CA MET A 357 21.23 -25.03 3.64
C MET A 357 20.58 -25.88 2.55
N THR A 358 19.24 -25.78 2.42
CA THR A 358 18.50 -26.43 1.35
C THR A 358 18.84 -25.80 0.00
N LEU A 359 18.85 -24.47 -0.09
CA LEU A 359 19.26 -23.75 -1.29
C LEU A 359 20.71 -24.07 -1.67
N LYS A 360 21.62 -24.09 -0.69
CA LYS A 360 23.03 -24.46 -0.92
C LYS A 360 23.15 -25.87 -1.51
N LYS A 361 22.44 -26.84 -0.96
CA LYS A 361 22.46 -28.24 -1.46
C LYS A 361 21.88 -28.34 -2.87
N ALA A 362 20.85 -27.55 -3.17
CA ALA A 362 20.25 -27.49 -4.50
C ALA A 362 21.04 -26.60 -5.49
N GLN A 363 22.19 -26.04 -5.07
CA GLN A 363 23.00 -25.11 -5.87
C GLN A 363 22.24 -23.84 -6.31
N LEU A 364 21.32 -23.34 -5.49
CA LEU A 364 20.44 -22.21 -5.77
C LEU A 364 20.93 -20.89 -5.11
N LEU A 365 22.19 -20.81 -4.69
CA LEU A 365 22.82 -19.56 -4.22
C LEU A 365 23.53 -18.85 -5.37
N PRO A 366 23.64 -17.49 -5.35
CA PRO A 366 23.20 -16.57 -4.29
C PRO A 366 21.68 -16.37 -4.29
N ALA A 367 21.14 -16.04 -3.10
CA ALA A 367 19.72 -15.89 -2.89
C ALA A 367 19.35 -14.61 -2.15
N ILE A 368 18.22 -14.00 -2.53
CA ILE A 368 17.56 -12.93 -1.77
C ILE A 368 16.35 -13.54 -1.06
N VAL A 369 16.27 -13.33 0.26
CA VAL A 369 15.14 -13.78 1.08
C VAL A 369 14.34 -12.58 1.54
N PHE A 370 13.15 -12.40 1.00
CA PHE A 370 12.27 -11.30 1.36
C PHE A 370 11.51 -11.58 2.66
N ILE A 371 11.71 -10.67 3.62
CA ILE A 371 11.02 -10.65 4.92
C ILE A 371 10.44 -9.25 5.10
N PHE A 372 9.12 -9.11 5.13
CA PHE A 372 8.44 -7.81 5.23
C PHE A 372 8.53 -7.18 6.62
N SER A 373 9.73 -7.23 7.23
CA SER A 373 10.01 -6.66 8.55
C SER A 373 11.51 -6.46 8.73
N ARG A 374 11.94 -5.23 8.99
CA ARG A 374 13.35 -4.86 9.23
C ARG A 374 13.96 -5.70 10.36
N LYS A 375 13.36 -5.65 11.56
CA LYS A 375 13.83 -6.44 12.73
C LYS A 375 13.93 -7.94 12.46
N GLN A 376 13.08 -8.47 11.60
CA GLN A 376 13.15 -9.89 11.23
C GLN A 376 14.29 -10.18 10.25
N CYS A 377 14.73 -9.20 9.44
CA CYS A 377 15.93 -9.35 8.60
C CYS A 377 17.18 -9.50 9.47
N ASP A 378 17.37 -8.62 10.46
CA ASP A 378 18.49 -8.69 11.40
C ASP A 378 18.48 -9.96 12.24
N LEU A 379 17.28 -10.34 12.74
CA LEU A 379 17.12 -11.60 13.46
C LEU A 379 17.43 -12.82 12.58
N ALA A 380 17.17 -12.76 11.27
CA ALA A 380 17.48 -13.84 10.36
C ALA A 380 19.00 -14.02 10.19
N VAL A 381 19.74 -12.92 10.04
CA VAL A 381 21.21 -12.95 10.03
C VAL A 381 21.73 -13.54 11.34
N GLN A 382 21.23 -13.07 12.48
CA GLN A 382 21.64 -13.58 13.79
C GLN A 382 21.35 -15.06 13.98
N GLN A 383 20.20 -15.55 13.47
CA GLN A 383 19.88 -16.98 13.48
C GLN A 383 20.86 -17.80 12.66
N CYS A 384 21.30 -17.30 11.51
CA CYS A 384 22.31 -17.94 10.67
C CYS A 384 23.69 -17.97 11.36
N ILE A 385 24.07 -16.86 12.02
CA ILE A 385 25.31 -16.78 12.82
C ILE A 385 25.28 -17.80 13.95
N ASN A 386 24.18 -17.83 14.72
CA ASN A 386 24.01 -18.76 15.87
C ASN A 386 23.97 -20.23 15.45
N ALA A 387 23.45 -20.52 14.25
CA ALA A 387 23.49 -21.87 13.66
C ALA A 387 24.88 -22.26 13.12
N GLY A 388 25.88 -21.37 13.21
CA GLY A 388 27.24 -21.64 12.76
C GLY A 388 27.41 -21.69 11.24
N LEU A 389 26.49 -21.08 10.48
CA LEU A 389 26.59 -21.03 9.01
C LEU A 389 27.86 -20.31 8.57
N ARG A 390 28.55 -20.88 7.58
CA ARG A 390 29.69 -20.30 6.88
C ARG A 390 29.55 -20.58 5.40
N LEU A 391 29.24 -19.53 4.64
CA LEU A 391 29.05 -19.60 3.20
C LEU A 391 30.22 -19.02 2.43
N ALA A 392 30.90 -18.03 3.00
CA ALA A 392 32.11 -17.43 2.45
C ALA A 392 33.36 -18.25 2.84
N ASP A 393 34.27 -18.45 1.88
CA ASP A 393 35.57 -19.08 2.09
C ASP A 393 36.59 -18.09 2.66
N LYS A 394 37.84 -18.56 2.90
CA LYS A 394 38.89 -17.72 3.49
C LYS A 394 39.36 -16.58 2.58
N HIS A 395 39.31 -16.77 1.26
CA HIS A 395 39.68 -15.74 0.30
C HIS A 395 38.61 -14.66 0.24
N GLU A 396 37.35 -15.08 0.09
CA GLU A 396 36.20 -14.20 0.13
C GLU A 396 36.12 -13.38 1.42
N GLN A 397 36.39 -14.01 2.58
CA GLN A 397 36.44 -13.31 3.87
C GLN A 397 37.54 -12.22 3.93
N ARG A 398 38.65 -12.38 3.22
CA ARG A 398 39.66 -11.35 3.15
C ARG A 398 39.17 -10.14 2.35
N LEU A 399 38.63 -10.36 1.16
CA LEU A 399 38.08 -9.31 0.33
C LEU A 399 36.91 -8.57 1.03
N ILE A 400 36.08 -9.30 1.79
CA ILE A 400 35.02 -8.67 2.60
C ILE A 400 35.63 -7.79 3.70
N ARG A 401 36.76 -8.19 4.33
CA ARG A 401 37.39 -7.35 5.35
C ARG A 401 37.97 -6.09 4.73
N GLU A 402 38.67 -6.18 3.61
CA GLU A 402 39.22 -5.04 2.88
C GLU A 402 38.10 -3.99 2.62
N GLU A 403 36.99 -4.40 2.04
CA GLU A 403 35.84 -3.52 1.79
C GLU A 403 35.25 -2.91 3.07
N LEU A 404 35.19 -3.68 4.16
CA LEU A 404 34.64 -3.19 5.43
C LEU A 404 35.60 -2.29 6.16
N ASP A 405 36.91 -2.49 6.02
CA ASP A 405 37.92 -1.64 6.61
C ASP A 405 37.93 -0.27 5.91
N ASP A 406 37.69 -0.21 4.59
CA ASP A 406 37.52 1.04 3.84
C ASP A 406 36.23 1.78 4.31
N VAL A 407 35.11 1.08 4.46
CA VAL A 407 33.90 1.67 5.00
C VAL A 407 34.09 2.20 6.43
N ALA A 408 34.79 1.47 7.28
CA ALA A 408 35.01 1.86 8.68
C ALA A 408 35.93 3.06 8.82
N GLN A 409 36.91 3.25 7.92
CA GLN A 409 37.82 4.41 7.93
C GLN A 409 37.06 5.75 7.73
N ASN A 410 35.95 5.72 7.01
CA ASN A 410 35.14 6.90 6.71
C ASN A 410 34.05 7.17 7.77
N LEU A 411 34.07 6.43 8.90
CA LEU A 411 33.06 6.56 9.96
C LEU A 411 33.72 6.89 11.29
N PRO A 412 33.12 7.74 12.15
CA PRO A 412 33.62 7.94 13.52
C PRO A 412 33.64 6.61 14.27
N ALA A 413 34.77 6.30 14.92
CA ALA A 413 34.96 5.02 15.62
C ALA A 413 33.92 4.81 16.75
N GLU A 414 33.49 5.90 17.38
CA GLU A 414 32.46 5.94 18.42
C GLU A 414 31.05 5.55 17.92
N ASP A 415 30.75 5.83 16.66
CA ASP A 415 29.43 5.53 16.06
C ASP A 415 29.31 4.07 15.61
N LEU A 416 30.40 3.35 15.37
CA LEU A 416 30.40 2.00 14.82
C LEU A 416 29.53 1.01 15.63
N ASP A 417 29.51 1.13 16.95
CA ASP A 417 28.73 0.25 17.83
C ASP A 417 27.23 0.55 17.72
N VAL A 418 26.84 1.81 17.77
CA VAL A 418 25.45 2.27 17.66
C VAL A 418 24.87 1.98 16.28
N LEU A 419 25.70 2.06 15.24
CA LEU A 419 25.35 1.73 13.86
C LEU A 419 25.22 0.22 13.62
N GLY A 420 25.64 -0.63 14.58
CA GLY A 420 25.58 -2.08 14.46
C GLY A 420 26.65 -2.68 13.53
N TYR A 421 27.75 -1.96 13.29
CA TYR A 421 28.84 -2.38 12.40
C TYR A 421 29.38 -3.77 12.72
N TRP A 422 29.59 -4.08 13.99
CA TRP A 422 30.16 -5.37 14.40
C TRP A 422 29.27 -6.56 14.09
N GLN A 423 27.94 -6.39 14.20
CA GLN A 423 26.98 -7.42 13.83
C GLN A 423 26.91 -7.58 12.31
N LEU A 424 26.91 -6.46 11.58
CA LEU A 424 27.00 -6.47 10.12
C LEU A 424 28.25 -7.20 9.65
N ARG A 425 29.43 -6.82 10.19
CA ARG A 425 30.74 -7.43 9.87
C ARG A 425 30.75 -8.92 10.11
N GLU A 426 30.20 -9.38 11.24
CA GLU A 426 30.15 -10.81 11.54
C GLU A 426 29.26 -11.57 10.54
N GLY A 427 28.11 -11.02 10.14
CA GLY A 427 27.24 -11.60 9.13
C GLY A 427 27.91 -11.68 7.76
N LEU A 428 28.49 -10.58 7.32
CA LEU A 428 29.18 -10.47 6.02
C LEU A 428 30.34 -11.45 5.91
N LEU A 429 31.19 -11.57 6.92
CA LEU A 429 32.28 -12.55 6.94
C LEU A 429 31.81 -14.02 6.87
N ARG A 430 30.55 -14.27 7.14
CA ARG A 430 29.92 -15.58 6.95
C ARG A 430 29.18 -15.73 5.62
N GLY A 431 29.14 -14.68 4.80
CA GLY A 431 28.44 -14.64 3.51
C GLY A 431 26.94 -14.40 3.62
N VAL A 432 26.46 -13.79 4.72
CA VAL A 432 25.05 -13.51 5.00
C VAL A 432 24.89 -12.05 5.42
N ALA A 433 23.91 -11.34 4.88
CA ALA A 433 23.62 -9.96 5.21
C ALA A 433 22.12 -9.67 5.38
N ALA A 434 21.80 -8.58 6.09
CA ALA A 434 20.51 -7.92 6.02
C ALA A 434 20.59 -6.74 5.03
N HIS A 435 19.45 -6.38 4.42
CA HIS A 435 19.31 -5.18 3.60
C HIS A 435 17.91 -4.59 3.76
N HIS A 436 17.82 -3.45 4.42
CA HIS A 436 16.53 -2.78 4.68
C HIS A 436 16.69 -1.29 4.94
N ALA A 437 15.60 -0.54 4.87
CA ALA A 437 15.60 0.92 5.00
C ALA A 437 16.01 1.47 6.39
N GLY A 438 16.17 0.61 7.40
CA GLY A 438 16.69 0.99 8.73
C GLY A 438 18.23 0.94 8.84
N MET A 439 18.92 0.47 7.80
CA MET A 439 20.37 0.50 7.73
C MET A 439 20.84 1.85 7.20
N VAL A 440 22.00 2.29 7.65
CA VAL A 440 22.64 3.48 7.09
C VAL A 440 23.05 3.25 5.63
N PRO A 441 23.01 4.28 4.77
CA PRO A 441 23.29 4.15 3.34
C PRO A 441 24.60 3.44 3.02
N VAL A 442 25.68 3.84 3.64
CA VAL A 442 27.03 3.26 3.43
C VAL A 442 27.08 1.75 3.65
N PHE A 443 26.37 1.24 4.66
CA PHE A 443 26.29 -0.21 4.90
C PHE A 443 25.44 -0.95 3.85
N LYS A 444 24.37 -0.31 3.37
CA LYS A 444 23.57 -0.87 2.28
C LYS A 444 24.37 -1.01 1.00
N GLU A 445 25.10 0.05 0.62
CA GLU A 445 25.97 0.08 -0.55
C GLU A 445 27.08 -0.97 -0.45
N ALA A 446 27.71 -1.13 0.70
CA ALA A 446 28.70 -2.19 0.93
C ALA A 446 28.09 -3.59 0.74
N VAL A 447 26.88 -3.84 1.27
CA VAL A 447 26.16 -5.10 1.07
C VAL A 447 25.88 -5.32 -0.41
N GLU A 448 25.43 -4.29 -1.12
CA GLU A 448 25.12 -4.33 -2.55
C GLU A 448 26.36 -4.65 -3.38
N ARG A 449 27.45 -3.92 -3.20
CA ARG A 449 28.74 -4.19 -3.88
C ARG A 449 29.25 -5.61 -3.63
N LEU A 450 29.26 -6.05 -2.38
CA LEU A 450 29.72 -7.38 -2.01
C LEU A 450 28.82 -8.49 -2.57
N PHE A 451 27.50 -8.25 -2.66
CA PHE A 451 26.57 -9.21 -3.23
C PHE A 451 26.73 -9.34 -4.76
N VAL A 452 26.86 -8.22 -5.47
CA VAL A 452 27.10 -8.18 -6.92
C VAL A 452 28.40 -8.90 -7.28
N ARG A 453 29.45 -8.71 -6.48
CA ARG A 453 30.74 -9.44 -6.61
C ARG A 453 30.63 -10.92 -6.23
N GLY A 454 29.46 -11.39 -5.79
CA GLY A 454 29.21 -12.77 -5.40
C GLY A 454 29.88 -13.21 -4.10
N LEU A 455 30.40 -12.28 -3.30
CA LEU A 455 31.04 -12.55 -2.00
C LEU A 455 30.00 -12.87 -0.92
N ILE A 456 28.85 -12.23 -0.97
CA ILE A 456 27.69 -12.54 -0.12
C ILE A 456 26.78 -13.52 -0.85
N LYS A 457 26.38 -14.57 -0.16
CA LYS A 457 25.57 -15.66 -0.74
C LYS A 457 24.09 -15.58 -0.41
N VAL A 458 23.73 -14.91 0.68
CA VAL A 458 22.33 -14.74 1.12
C VAL A 458 22.13 -13.34 1.68
N VAL A 459 21.09 -12.64 1.15
CA VAL A 459 20.65 -11.36 1.66
C VAL A 459 19.21 -11.47 2.15
N TYR A 460 18.96 -11.11 3.41
CA TYR A 460 17.62 -10.97 3.96
C TYR A 460 17.16 -9.54 3.78
N ALA A 461 16.10 -9.34 2.99
CA ALA A 461 15.70 -8.01 2.55
C ALA A 461 14.22 -7.70 2.82
N THR A 462 13.92 -6.41 2.91
CA THR A 462 12.55 -5.89 2.83
C THR A 462 12.18 -5.58 1.38
N GLU A 463 10.92 -5.29 1.12
CA GLU A 463 10.36 -4.95 -0.20
C GLU A 463 11.16 -3.86 -0.93
N THR A 464 11.79 -2.93 -0.18
CA THR A 464 12.58 -1.83 -0.76
C THR A 464 13.73 -2.29 -1.66
N LEU A 465 14.29 -3.49 -1.46
CA LEU A 465 15.31 -4.05 -2.34
C LEU A 465 14.75 -4.45 -3.71
N ALA A 466 13.46 -4.75 -3.82
CA ALA A 466 12.82 -5.07 -5.09
C ALA A 466 12.70 -3.86 -6.02
N LEU A 467 12.80 -2.66 -5.45
CA LEU A 467 12.54 -1.40 -6.11
C LEU A 467 13.85 -0.82 -6.70
N GLY A 468 14.13 -1.11 -7.96
CA GLY A 468 15.15 -0.40 -8.76
C GLY A 468 16.62 -0.78 -8.54
N ILE A 469 17.03 -1.37 -7.44
CA ILE A 469 18.43 -1.72 -7.16
C ILE A 469 18.86 -2.91 -8.03
N ASN A 470 19.98 -2.80 -8.74
CA ASN A 470 20.50 -3.87 -9.58
C ASN A 470 21.24 -4.94 -8.78
N MET A 471 20.50 -5.73 -8.02
CA MET A 471 21.01 -6.88 -7.26
C MET A 471 20.31 -8.17 -7.73
N PRO A 472 20.65 -8.72 -8.90
CA PRO A 472 20.04 -9.97 -9.33
C PRO A 472 20.64 -11.16 -8.58
N ALA A 473 19.79 -12.09 -8.18
CA ALA A 473 20.16 -13.33 -7.53
C ALA A 473 19.83 -14.54 -8.40
N ARG A 474 20.41 -15.70 -8.14
CA ARG A 474 19.97 -16.95 -8.76
C ARG A 474 18.58 -17.33 -8.27
N SER A 475 18.32 -17.13 -6.96
CA SER A 475 17.04 -17.45 -6.35
C SER A 475 16.47 -16.31 -5.53
N VAL A 476 15.15 -16.24 -5.51
CA VAL A 476 14.39 -15.37 -4.61
C VAL A 476 13.51 -16.24 -3.70
N VAL A 477 13.53 -15.97 -2.41
CA VAL A 477 12.70 -16.66 -1.42
C VAL A 477 11.72 -15.68 -0.81
N LEU A 478 10.43 -16.01 -0.81
CA LEU A 478 9.39 -15.27 -0.11
C LEU A 478 9.04 -16.03 1.18
N GLU A 479 9.33 -15.43 2.34
CA GLU A 479 9.06 -16.06 3.64
C GLU A 479 7.55 -16.06 3.97
N LYS A 480 6.82 -15.05 3.45
CA LYS A 480 5.38 -14.87 3.57
C LYS A 480 4.81 -14.18 2.34
N LEU A 481 3.50 -14.29 2.18
CA LEU A 481 2.75 -13.63 1.11
C LEU A 481 1.82 -12.53 1.63
N ASP A 482 2.02 -12.09 2.88
CA ASP A 482 1.32 -10.97 3.51
C ASP A 482 2.32 -9.95 4.03
N LYS A 483 1.99 -8.67 3.89
CA LYS A 483 2.77 -7.54 4.39
C LYS A 483 1.91 -6.62 5.26
N PHE A 484 2.54 -5.86 6.14
CA PHE A 484 1.89 -4.85 6.96
C PHE A 484 1.88 -3.51 6.21
N ASN A 485 0.67 -2.97 5.95
CA ASN A 485 0.48 -1.71 5.21
C ASN A 485 0.46 -0.45 6.10
N GLY A 486 0.83 -0.57 7.38
CA GLY A 486 0.70 0.48 8.38
C GLY A 486 -0.47 0.25 9.34
N GLU A 487 -1.58 -0.31 8.89
CA GLU A 487 -2.79 -0.56 9.68
C GLU A 487 -3.04 -2.05 9.90
N THR A 488 -3.02 -2.84 8.82
CA THR A 488 -3.35 -4.26 8.84
C THR A 488 -2.38 -5.08 7.98
N HIS A 489 -2.38 -6.40 8.18
CA HIS A 489 -1.72 -7.32 7.26
C HIS A 489 -2.58 -7.50 6.01
N VAL A 490 -2.01 -7.23 4.84
CA VAL A 490 -2.62 -7.38 3.53
C VAL A 490 -1.83 -8.36 2.67
N PRO A 491 -2.50 -9.19 1.83
CA PRO A 491 -1.80 -10.04 0.89
C PRO A 491 -1.01 -9.20 -0.12
N ILE A 492 0.14 -9.72 -0.57
CA ILE A 492 0.88 -9.10 -1.67
C ILE A 492 0.08 -9.22 -2.97
N THR A 493 0.21 -8.23 -3.81
CA THR A 493 -0.42 -8.20 -5.14
C THR A 493 0.38 -9.02 -6.15
N PRO A 494 -0.22 -9.47 -7.28
CA PRO A 494 0.53 -10.12 -8.36
C PRO A 494 1.68 -9.26 -8.91
N GLY A 495 1.51 -7.95 -8.98
CA GLY A 495 2.57 -7.01 -9.37
C GLY A 495 3.76 -7.05 -8.44
N GLU A 496 3.53 -6.96 -7.14
CA GLU A 496 4.57 -7.06 -6.11
C GLU A 496 5.26 -8.44 -6.16
N TYR A 497 4.48 -9.52 -6.30
CA TYR A 497 5.05 -10.85 -6.46
C TYR A 497 5.99 -10.92 -7.67
N THR A 498 5.59 -10.37 -8.81
CA THR A 498 6.37 -10.33 -10.05
C THR A 498 7.63 -9.48 -9.89
N GLN A 499 7.55 -8.32 -9.24
CA GLN A 499 8.71 -7.46 -8.94
C GLN A 499 9.72 -8.16 -8.03
N LEU A 500 9.25 -8.76 -6.93
CA LEU A 500 10.09 -9.49 -5.99
C LEU A 500 10.79 -10.68 -6.67
N THR A 501 10.03 -11.53 -7.34
CA THR A 501 10.54 -12.73 -8.01
C THR A 501 11.28 -12.39 -9.31
N GLY A 502 11.07 -11.19 -9.84
CA GLY A 502 11.77 -10.64 -10.98
C GLY A 502 13.29 -10.54 -10.80
N ARG A 503 13.75 -10.49 -9.55
CA ARG A 503 15.18 -10.48 -9.18
C ARG A 503 15.88 -11.83 -9.32
N ALA A 504 15.14 -12.91 -9.52
CA ALA A 504 15.73 -14.24 -9.72
C ALA A 504 16.18 -14.45 -11.18
N GLY A 505 17.34 -15.06 -11.37
CA GLY A 505 17.92 -15.34 -12.69
C GLY A 505 18.76 -14.17 -13.25
N ARG A 506 20.09 -14.35 -13.25
CA ARG A 506 21.06 -13.35 -13.72
C ARG A 506 21.30 -13.56 -15.22
N ARG A 507 20.98 -12.54 -16.03
CA ARG A 507 21.18 -12.59 -17.50
C ARG A 507 22.67 -12.85 -17.81
N GLY A 508 22.93 -13.78 -18.72
CA GLY A 508 24.29 -14.14 -19.13
C GLY A 508 25.06 -15.04 -18.13
N ILE A 509 24.50 -15.33 -16.95
CA ILE A 509 25.14 -16.16 -15.91
C ILE A 509 24.30 -17.39 -15.60
N ASP A 510 23.02 -17.21 -15.34
CA ASP A 510 22.11 -18.30 -14.94
C ASP A 510 21.28 -18.74 -16.17
N VAL A 511 21.14 -20.05 -16.34
CA VAL A 511 20.26 -20.65 -17.36
C VAL A 511 18.80 -20.51 -16.92
N GLU A 512 18.56 -20.57 -15.60
CA GLU A 512 17.25 -20.54 -14.98
C GLU A 512 17.30 -19.81 -13.64
N GLY A 513 16.29 -18.98 -13.33
CA GLY A 513 16.07 -18.37 -12.03
C GLY A 513 15.03 -19.14 -11.24
N HIS A 514 15.04 -19.01 -9.90
CA HIS A 514 14.17 -19.77 -9.04
C HIS A 514 13.44 -18.86 -8.05
N ALA A 515 12.10 -18.95 -8.02
CA ALA A 515 11.26 -18.33 -7.02
C ALA A 515 10.78 -19.39 -6.03
N VAL A 516 11.01 -19.19 -4.76
CA VAL A 516 10.72 -20.13 -3.69
C VAL A 516 9.80 -19.49 -2.67
N VAL A 517 8.63 -20.07 -2.43
CA VAL A 517 7.73 -19.62 -1.34
C VAL A 517 7.87 -20.60 -0.18
N THR A 518 8.12 -20.10 1.04
CA THR A 518 8.24 -21.00 2.19
C THR A 518 6.87 -21.40 2.70
N TRP A 519 6.70 -22.70 2.97
CA TRP A 519 5.46 -23.24 3.51
C TRP A 519 5.17 -22.63 4.89
N HIS A 520 3.97 -22.15 5.09
CA HIS A 520 3.47 -21.73 6.38
C HIS A 520 2.04 -22.22 6.64
N ARG A 521 1.63 -22.18 7.88
CA ARG A 521 0.28 -22.60 8.27
C ARG A 521 -0.78 -21.68 7.61
N GLY A 522 -1.79 -22.31 6.98
CA GLY A 522 -2.85 -21.59 6.27
C GLY A 522 -2.50 -21.18 4.84
N MET A 523 -1.32 -21.57 4.32
CA MET A 523 -0.96 -21.36 2.94
C MET A 523 -1.84 -22.20 2.01
N GLU A 524 -2.41 -21.58 1.01
CA GLU A 524 -3.18 -22.23 -0.06
C GLU A 524 -2.32 -22.23 -1.35
N PRO A 525 -1.84 -23.41 -1.81
CA PRO A 525 -0.99 -23.49 -3.01
C PRO A 525 -1.64 -22.92 -4.27
N GLY A 526 -2.97 -22.96 -4.37
CA GLY A 526 -3.73 -22.33 -5.46
C GLY A 526 -3.62 -20.80 -5.47
N GLU A 527 -3.55 -20.16 -4.29
CA GLU A 527 -3.31 -18.72 -4.20
C GLU A 527 -1.90 -18.34 -4.67
N VAL A 528 -0.90 -19.15 -4.28
CA VAL A 528 0.49 -18.96 -4.75
C VAL A 528 0.58 -19.12 -6.27
N ALA A 529 -0.06 -20.15 -6.81
CA ALA A 529 -0.11 -20.36 -8.26
C ALA A 529 -0.84 -19.21 -8.97
N GLY A 530 -1.89 -18.68 -8.37
CA GLY A 530 -2.60 -17.49 -8.87
C GLY A 530 -1.73 -16.23 -8.92
N LEU A 531 -0.83 -16.03 -7.94
CA LEU A 531 0.15 -14.94 -7.96
C LEU A 531 1.24 -15.20 -9.02
N ALA A 532 1.74 -16.43 -9.12
CA ALA A 532 2.81 -16.81 -10.03
C ALA A 532 2.39 -16.86 -11.51
N SER A 533 1.10 -17.11 -11.80
CA SER A 533 0.56 -17.15 -13.16
C SER A 533 0.23 -15.77 -13.73
N LYS A 534 0.00 -14.76 -12.89
CA LYS A 534 -0.28 -13.39 -13.30
C LYS A 534 1.02 -12.61 -13.47
N ARG A 535 1.45 -12.42 -14.73
CA ARG A 535 2.71 -11.72 -15.05
C ARG A 535 2.53 -10.22 -15.18
N THR A 536 1.31 -9.74 -15.32
CA THR A 536 0.98 -8.35 -15.56
C THR A 536 -0.01 -7.84 -14.51
N TYR A 537 0.05 -6.56 -14.19
CA TYR A 537 -0.86 -5.87 -13.29
C TYR A 537 -1.28 -4.53 -13.91
N PRO A 538 -2.51 -4.03 -13.63
CA PRO A 538 -2.95 -2.77 -14.18
C PRO A 538 -2.20 -1.59 -13.57
N LEU A 539 -1.72 -0.70 -14.40
CA LEU A 539 -1.19 0.60 -14.01
C LEU A 539 -2.36 1.55 -13.77
N ASN A 540 -2.63 1.84 -12.52
CA ASN A 540 -3.67 2.79 -12.12
C ASN A 540 -3.02 4.09 -11.67
N SER A 541 -3.53 5.21 -12.13
CA SER A 541 -3.05 6.51 -11.70
C SER A 541 -3.36 6.75 -10.22
N SER A 542 -2.38 7.30 -9.50
CA SER A 542 -2.54 7.83 -8.14
C SER A 542 -2.63 9.36 -8.12
N PHE A 543 -2.68 9.99 -9.27
CA PHE A 543 -2.61 11.43 -9.43
C PHE A 543 -3.73 12.17 -8.70
N ARG A 544 -3.34 13.16 -7.90
CA ARG A 544 -4.24 14.10 -7.20
C ARG A 544 -3.63 15.50 -7.20
N PRO A 545 -4.42 16.56 -7.45
CA PRO A 545 -3.96 17.92 -7.28
C PRO A 545 -3.54 18.19 -5.84
N THR A 546 -2.26 18.52 -5.60
CA THR A 546 -1.74 18.96 -4.30
C THR A 546 -1.80 20.49 -4.19
N TYR A 547 -1.59 21.02 -2.99
CA TYR A 547 -1.59 22.46 -2.76
C TYR A 547 -0.47 23.16 -3.52
N ASN A 548 0.77 22.66 -3.37
CA ASN A 548 1.93 23.23 -4.08
C ASN A 548 1.76 23.17 -5.59
N MET A 549 1.39 22.01 -6.16
CA MET A 549 1.13 21.86 -7.59
C MET A 549 0.07 22.85 -8.08
N SER A 550 -1.04 22.96 -7.36
CA SER A 550 -2.16 23.83 -7.75
C SER A 550 -1.74 25.31 -7.78
N LEU A 551 -0.96 25.76 -6.79
CA LEU A 551 -0.41 27.11 -6.77
C LEU A 551 0.58 27.37 -7.91
N ASN A 552 1.50 26.46 -8.18
CA ASN A 552 2.46 26.57 -9.28
C ASN A 552 1.75 26.63 -10.63
N LEU A 553 0.72 25.81 -10.84
CA LEU A 553 -0.10 25.82 -12.04
C LEU A 553 -0.83 27.17 -12.21
N VAL A 554 -1.49 27.65 -11.15
CA VAL A 554 -2.18 28.95 -11.19
C VAL A 554 -1.20 30.09 -11.47
N ARG A 555 -0.01 30.06 -10.87
CA ARG A 555 1.03 31.08 -11.08
C ARG A 555 1.52 31.14 -12.51
N ARG A 556 1.77 29.97 -13.14
CA ARG A 556 2.33 29.88 -14.50
C ARG A 556 1.31 30.04 -15.61
N LEU A 557 0.16 29.40 -15.47
CA LEU A 557 -0.81 29.22 -16.54
C LEU A 557 -2.10 29.99 -16.33
N GLY A 558 -2.37 30.45 -15.10
CA GLY A 558 -3.69 30.85 -14.67
C GLY A 558 -4.64 29.67 -14.45
N ALA A 559 -5.66 29.83 -13.63
CA ALA A 559 -6.56 28.75 -13.24
C ALA A 559 -7.29 28.05 -14.41
N PRO A 560 -7.75 28.72 -15.48
CA PRO A 560 -8.40 28.04 -16.59
C PRO A 560 -7.51 27.06 -17.33
N LYS A 561 -6.28 27.47 -17.68
CA LYS A 561 -5.32 26.60 -18.35
C LYS A 561 -4.79 25.50 -17.43
N ALA A 562 -4.59 25.83 -16.14
CA ALA A 562 -4.24 24.84 -15.13
C ALA A 562 -5.26 23.69 -15.08
N ARG A 563 -6.55 24.04 -15.06
CA ARG A 563 -7.65 23.07 -15.11
C ARG A 563 -7.61 22.22 -16.38
N GLU A 564 -7.42 22.84 -17.54
CA GLU A 564 -7.29 22.11 -18.83
C GLU A 564 -6.14 21.11 -18.81
N VAL A 565 -4.98 21.49 -18.27
CA VAL A 565 -3.82 20.59 -18.13
C VAL A 565 -4.16 19.41 -17.24
N LEU A 566 -4.81 19.65 -16.10
CA LEU A 566 -5.20 18.60 -15.15
C LEU A 566 -6.26 17.66 -15.71
N GLU A 567 -7.16 18.14 -16.55
CA GLU A 567 -8.13 17.32 -17.29
C GLU A 567 -7.46 16.38 -18.30
N ARG A 568 -6.22 16.62 -18.68
CA ARG A 568 -5.41 15.74 -19.54
C ARG A 568 -4.57 14.72 -18.77
N SER A 569 -4.67 14.65 -17.45
CA SER A 569 -3.95 13.66 -16.63
C SER A 569 -4.38 12.23 -16.95
N PHE A 570 -3.50 11.25 -16.68
CA PHE A 570 -3.84 9.84 -16.85
C PHE A 570 -4.98 9.41 -15.91
N ALA A 571 -5.03 9.99 -14.70
CA ALA A 571 -6.16 9.79 -13.79
C ALA A 571 -7.50 10.17 -14.43
N GLN A 572 -7.56 11.31 -15.11
CA GLN A 572 -8.78 11.73 -15.80
C GLN A 572 -9.05 10.87 -17.05
N TYR A 573 -8.02 10.52 -17.80
CA TYR A 573 -8.13 9.62 -18.95
C TYR A 573 -8.73 8.25 -18.56
N GLN A 574 -8.25 7.66 -17.46
CA GLN A 574 -8.81 6.41 -16.93
C GLN A 574 -10.24 6.58 -16.41
N ALA A 575 -10.53 7.71 -15.75
CA ALA A 575 -11.89 8.02 -15.30
C ALA A 575 -12.85 8.10 -16.50
N ASP A 576 -12.47 8.79 -17.57
CA ASP A 576 -13.28 8.97 -18.78
C ASP A 576 -13.47 7.62 -19.53
N ALA A 577 -12.43 6.81 -19.66
CA ALA A 577 -12.54 5.46 -20.22
C ALA A 577 -13.54 4.60 -19.45
N SER A 578 -13.54 4.70 -18.11
CA SER A 578 -14.50 3.99 -17.27
C SER A 578 -15.94 4.50 -17.43
N VAL A 579 -16.12 5.80 -17.73
CA VAL A 579 -17.42 6.43 -17.97
C VAL A 579 -18.07 5.90 -19.26
N VAL A 580 -17.30 5.68 -20.33
CA VAL A 580 -17.80 5.11 -21.58
C VAL A 580 -18.43 3.73 -21.37
N GLY A 581 -17.80 2.88 -20.56
CA GLY A 581 -18.36 1.59 -20.18
C GLY A 581 -19.67 1.68 -19.40
N LEU A 582 -19.76 2.64 -18.49
CA LEU A 582 -20.96 2.92 -17.70
C LEU A 582 -22.07 3.53 -18.56
N ALA A 583 -21.73 4.41 -19.51
CA ALA A 583 -22.70 5.02 -20.44
C ALA A 583 -23.38 3.96 -21.30
N ARG A 584 -22.64 3.01 -21.86
CA ARG A 584 -23.23 1.87 -22.61
C ARG A 584 -24.17 1.01 -21.75
N GLN A 585 -23.83 0.79 -20.49
CA GLN A 585 -24.72 0.09 -19.57
C GLN A 585 -25.97 0.92 -19.26
N LEU A 586 -25.82 2.24 -19.19
CA LEU A 586 -26.92 3.18 -18.98
C LEU A 586 -27.92 3.12 -20.13
N ASP A 587 -27.44 3.26 -21.37
CA ASP A 587 -28.30 3.21 -22.59
C ASP A 587 -29.13 1.90 -22.62
N SER A 588 -28.49 0.76 -22.40
CA SER A 588 -29.20 -0.54 -22.37
C SER A 588 -30.22 -0.65 -21.22
N ARG A 589 -29.96 0.00 -20.09
CA ARG A 589 -30.89 0.01 -18.94
C ARG A 589 -32.03 0.99 -19.15
N GLU A 590 -31.81 2.12 -19.81
CA GLU A 590 -32.85 3.08 -20.17
C GLU A 590 -33.84 2.46 -21.17
N GLU A 591 -33.38 1.75 -22.20
CA GLU A 591 -34.20 0.98 -23.09
C GLU A 591 -35.06 -0.06 -22.35
N SER A 592 -34.45 -0.74 -21.37
CA SER A 592 -35.17 -1.69 -20.52
C SER A 592 -36.20 -1.02 -19.61
N LEU A 593 -35.93 0.21 -19.12
CA LEU A 593 -36.87 1.01 -18.34
C LEU A 593 -38.06 1.43 -19.15
N ASP A 594 -37.84 1.81 -20.41
CA ASP A 594 -38.94 2.17 -21.32
C ASP A 594 -39.83 0.97 -21.57
N GLY A 595 -39.28 -0.22 -21.85
CA GLY A 595 -40.06 -1.47 -21.98
C GLY A 595 -40.84 -1.80 -20.70
N TYR A 596 -40.31 -1.59 -19.51
CA TYR A 596 -41.07 -1.79 -18.28
C TYR A 596 -42.11 -0.70 -18.05
N ALA A 597 -41.88 0.53 -18.49
CA ALA A 597 -42.84 1.63 -18.47
C ALA A 597 -44.04 1.34 -19.35
N GLU A 598 -43.82 0.83 -20.56
CA GLU A 598 -44.90 0.36 -21.45
C GLU A 598 -45.66 -0.82 -20.86
N ALA A 599 -44.98 -1.84 -20.32
CA ALA A 599 -45.58 -3.02 -19.72
C ALA A 599 -46.45 -2.75 -18.47
N MET A 600 -46.22 -1.63 -17.79
CA MET A 600 -47.02 -1.21 -16.64
C MET A 600 -48.10 -0.18 -16.99
N ALA A 601 -48.21 0.24 -18.25
CA ALA A 601 -49.22 1.19 -18.68
C ALA A 601 -50.63 0.73 -18.34
N CYS A 602 -51.44 1.58 -17.76
CA CYS A 602 -52.81 1.26 -17.33
C CYS A 602 -53.81 2.15 -18.06
N HIS A 603 -54.82 1.55 -18.60
CA HIS A 603 -55.89 2.26 -19.34
C HIS A 603 -56.76 3.16 -18.46
N LEU A 604 -56.70 3.00 -17.13
CA LEU A 604 -57.49 3.80 -16.18
C LEU A 604 -56.74 5.04 -15.66
N GLY A 605 -55.42 5.11 -15.82
CA GLY A 605 -54.62 6.23 -15.35
C GLY A 605 -53.12 5.95 -15.31
N ASP A 606 -52.34 6.86 -14.77
CA ASP A 606 -50.87 6.70 -14.63
C ASP A 606 -50.50 5.69 -13.53
N PHE A 607 -50.11 4.49 -13.98
CA PHE A 607 -49.72 3.45 -13.03
C PHE A 607 -48.39 3.72 -12.35
N LYS A 608 -47.52 4.57 -12.94
CA LYS A 608 -46.25 4.98 -12.36
C LYS A 608 -46.46 5.79 -11.09
N GLU A 609 -47.42 6.73 -11.12
CA GLU A 609 -47.84 7.50 -9.95
C GLU A 609 -48.45 6.57 -8.87
N TYR A 610 -49.31 5.65 -9.28
CA TYR A 610 -49.87 4.66 -8.36
C TYR A 610 -48.82 3.79 -7.68
N ALA A 611 -47.80 3.32 -8.43
CA ALA A 611 -46.70 2.51 -7.91
C ALA A 611 -45.80 3.30 -6.96
N GLN A 612 -45.59 4.58 -7.24
CA GLN A 612 -44.85 5.49 -6.37
C GLN A 612 -45.56 5.67 -5.05
N LEU A 613 -46.87 5.93 -5.05
CA LEU A 613 -47.69 6.01 -3.83
C LEU A 613 -47.65 4.70 -3.00
N ARG A 614 -47.69 3.52 -3.67
CA ARG A 614 -47.48 2.22 -3.00
C ARG A 614 -46.10 2.12 -2.34
N ALA A 615 -45.06 2.55 -3.02
CA ALA A 615 -43.67 2.53 -2.51
C ALA A 615 -43.50 3.48 -1.34
N GLU A 616 -44.04 4.69 -1.43
CA GLU A 616 -44.00 5.69 -0.33
C GLU A 616 -44.78 5.18 0.88
N LEU A 617 -45.94 4.56 0.70
CA LEU A 617 -46.68 3.96 1.80
C LEU A 617 -45.89 2.84 2.48
N SER A 618 -45.31 1.92 1.71
CA SER A 618 -44.49 0.83 2.23
C SER A 618 -43.23 1.35 2.98
N ALA A 619 -42.60 2.41 2.47
CA ALA A 619 -41.47 3.06 3.13
C ALA A 619 -41.89 3.73 4.44
N ALA A 620 -42.99 4.45 4.46
CA ALA A 620 -43.53 5.09 5.65
C ALA A 620 -43.94 4.04 6.72
N GLU A 621 -44.55 2.94 6.34
CA GLU A 621 -44.90 1.85 7.26
C GLU A 621 -43.65 1.17 7.84
N LYS A 622 -42.60 0.93 7.02
CA LYS A 622 -41.31 0.40 7.47
C LYS A 622 -40.58 1.38 8.39
N ALA A 623 -40.56 2.66 8.05
CA ALA A 623 -39.96 3.70 8.87
C ALA A 623 -40.64 3.82 10.24
N ALA A 624 -41.97 3.82 10.28
CA ALA A 624 -42.75 3.84 11.51
C ALA A 624 -42.53 2.58 12.36
N SER A 625 -42.42 1.42 11.74
CA SER A 625 -42.12 0.15 12.43
C SER A 625 -40.68 0.16 12.97
N SER A 626 -39.69 0.60 12.18
CA SER A 626 -38.28 0.71 12.58
C SER A 626 -38.10 1.76 13.67
N GLY A 627 -38.78 2.91 13.56
CA GLY A 627 -38.78 3.96 14.58
C GLY A 627 -39.31 3.45 15.92
N ARG A 628 -40.45 2.74 15.92
CA ARG A 628 -41.02 2.10 17.13
C ARG A 628 -40.04 1.11 17.75
N ASN A 629 -39.39 0.26 16.95
CA ASN A 629 -38.39 -0.70 17.44
C ASN A 629 -37.17 -0.01 18.05
N ARG A 630 -36.66 1.07 17.41
CA ARG A 630 -35.54 1.85 17.94
C ARG A 630 -35.92 2.56 19.25
N ALA A 631 -37.05 3.22 19.28
CA ALA A 631 -37.54 3.91 20.48
C ALA A 631 -37.78 2.93 21.65
N ARG A 632 -38.36 1.75 21.37
CA ARG A 632 -38.51 0.67 22.35
C ARG A 632 -37.17 0.19 22.89
N LYS A 633 -36.18 -0.05 22.01
CA LYS A 633 -34.83 -0.45 22.41
C LYS A 633 -34.19 0.60 23.30
N SER A 634 -34.23 1.86 22.91
CA SER A 634 -33.65 2.97 23.67
C SER A 634 -34.32 3.12 25.04
N ALA A 635 -35.66 2.95 25.12
CA ALA A 635 -36.37 2.98 26.40
C ALA A 635 -36.00 1.80 27.32
N ILE A 636 -35.79 0.61 26.76
CA ILE A 636 -35.29 -0.56 27.49
C ILE A 636 -33.84 -0.31 27.98
N GLU A 637 -32.96 0.22 27.12
CA GLU A 637 -31.59 0.56 27.49
C GLU A 637 -31.53 1.55 28.65
N MET A 638 -32.27 2.64 28.57
CA MET A 638 -32.38 3.63 29.67
C MET A 638 -32.93 3.00 30.94
N SER A 639 -33.93 2.13 30.85
CA SER A 639 -34.49 1.47 32.03
C SER A 639 -33.50 0.53 32.71
N LEU A 640 -32.74 -0.23 31.95
CA LEU A 640 -31.69 -1.12 32.46
C LEU A 640 -30.51 -0.37 33.09
N ASP A 641 -30.16 0.80 32.52
CA ASP A 641 -29.07 1.65 33.06
C ASP A 641 -29.47 2.31 34.38
N SER A 642 -30.74 2.65 34.56
CA SER A 642 -31.28 3.25 35.78
C SER A 642 -31.40 2.28 36.95
N LEU A 643 -31.24 0.97 36.75
CA LEU A 643 -31.41 -0.04 37.81
C LEU A 643 -30.29 0.03 38.84
N MET A 644 -30.70 -0.02 40.11
CA MET A 644 -29.81 -0.02 41.26
C MET A 644 -29.71 -1.41 41.90
N ARG A 645 -28.66 -1.60 42.67
CA ARG A 645 -28.46 -2.84 43.42
C ARG A 645 -29.58 -3.07 44.41
N GLY A 646 -30.24 -4.20 44.27
CA GLY A 646 -31.36 -4.59 45.14
C GLY A 646 -32.73 -4.34 44.48
N ASP A 647 -32.80 -3.73 43.33
CA ASP A 647 -34.07 -3.57 42.59
C ASP A 647 -34.59 -4.93 42.16
N ILE A 648 -35.87 -5.13 42.30
CA ILE A 648 -36.60 -6.33 41.85
C ILE A 648 -37.46 -5.93 40.69
N ILE A 649 -37.21 -6.56 39.53
CA ILE A 649 -37.90 -6.27 38.29
C ILE A 649 -38.58 -7.52 37.74
N GLU A 650 -39.59 -7.34 36.91
CA GLU A 650 -40.18 -8.42 36.14
C GLU A 650 -39.57 -8.45 34.75
N VAL A 651 -39.07 -9.60 34.35
CA VAL A 651 -38.53 -9.85 33.00
C VAL A 651 -39.51 -10.75 32.28
N GLY A 652 -40.45 -10.12 31.57
CA GLY A 652 -41.32 -10.80 30.62
C GLY A 652 -40.65 -10.94 29.28
N GLY A 653 -40.96 -11.94 28.49
CA GLY A 653 -40.49 -12.09 27.12
C GLY A 653 -40.21 -13.55 26.72
N ARG A 654 -39.67 -13.77 25.55
CA ARG A 654 -39.42 -15.09 24.93
C ARG A 654 -38.68 -16.12 25.81
N ARG A 655 -38.02 -15.68 26.91
CA ARG A 655 -37.28 -16.56 27.82
C ARG A 655 -37.90 -16.69 29.21
N GLY A 656 -39.02 -16.01 29.48
CA GLY A 656 -39.83 -16.20 30.68
C GLY A 656 -39.10 -16.23 32.01
N LEU A 657 -38.15 -15.29 32.23
CA LEU A 657 -37.32 -15.28 33.46
C LEU A 657 -38.07 -14.90 34.73
N GLY A 658 -39.29 -14.40 34.56
CA GLY A 658 -40.10 -13.98 35.70
C GLY A 658 -39.47 -12.84 36.48
N VAL A 659 -39.68 -12.82 37.80
CA VAL A 659 -39.16 -11.78 38.67
C VAL A 659 -37.70 -12.04 39.02
N VAL A 660 -36.85 -11.02 38.91
CA VAL A 660 -35.40 -11.12 39.15
C VAL A 660 -34.90 -9.98 40.05
N VAL A 661 -33.82 -10.20 40.77
CA VAL A 661 -33.16 -9.20 41.62
C VAL A 661 -31.87 -8.71 41.03
N VAL A 662 -31.70 -7.41 40.87
CA VAL A 662 -30.46 -6.79 40.41
C VAL A 662 -29.43 -6.84 41.53
N THR A 663 -28.30 -7.54 41.31
CA THR A 663 -27.22 -7.66 42.30
C THR A 663 -26.01 -6.82 41.96
N GLN A 664 -25.80 -6.57 40.68
CA GLN A 664 -24.79 -5.64 40.18
C GLN A 664 -25.40 -4.81 39.05
N PRO A 665 -25.41 -3.47 39.16
CA PRO A 665 -25.79 -2.57 38.07
C PRO A 665 -24.86 -2.75 36.87
N SER A 666 -25.27 -2.24 35.73
CA SER A 666 -24.43 -2.26 34.54
C SER A 666 -23.19 -1.38 34.71
N PRO A 667 -21.98 -1.84 34.33
CA PRO A 667 -20.78 -1.01 34.30
C PRO A 667 -20.66 -0.14 33.06
N SER A 668 -21.51 -0.33 32.05
CA SER A 668 -21.40 0.31 30.71
C SER A 668 -22.69 1.04 30.37
N LEU A 669 -22.56 2.32 30.00
CA LEU A 669 -23.63 3.18 29.50
C LEU A 669 -24.09 2.83 28.06
N ARG A 670 -23.22 2.19 27.25
CA ARG A 670 -23.52 1.89 25.82
C ARG A 670 -24.17 0.52 25.60
N ASP A 671 -24.04 -0.43 26.52
CA ASP A 671 -24.63 -1.77 26.44
C ASP A 671 -24.92 -2.23 27.88
N PRO A 672 -26.02 -1.77 28.46
CA PRO A 672 -26.34 -2.06 29.86
C PRO A 672 -26.63 -3.55 30.06
N ARG A 673 -25.82 -4.22 30.89
CA ARG A 673 -25.90 -5.64 31.21
C ARG A 673 -25.84 -5.90 32.71
N PRO A 674 -26.91 -5.52 33.49
CA PRO A 674 -26.94 -5.78 34.92
C PRO A 674 -26.91 -7.30 35.20
N PHE A 675 -26.23 -7.67 36.30
CA PHE A 675 -26.24 -9.04 36.77
C PHE A 675 -27.41 -9.24 37.73
N VAL A 676 -28.26 -10.21 37.45
CA VAL A 676 -29.49 -10.48 38.22
C VAL A 676 -29.52 -11.90 38.75
N VAL A 677 -30.31 -12.10 39.79
CA VAL A 677 -30.60 -13.41 40.38
C VAL A 677 -32.09 -13.68 40.23
N THR A 678 -32.45 -14.80 39.65
CA THR A 678 -33.84 -15.24 39.47
C THR A 678 -34.43 -15.73 40.80
N MET A 679 -35.71 -15.87 40.89
CA MET A 679 -36.39 -16.37 42.08
C MET A 679 -36.03 -17.81 42.42
N GLU A 680 -35.49 -18.60 41.47
CA GLU A 680 -34.95 -19.94 41.67
C GLU A 680 -33.49 -19.95 42.13
N GLY A 681 -32.86 -18.77 42.21
CA GLY A 681 -31.46 -18.61 42.63
C GLY A 681 -30.45 -18.78 41.50
N ALA A 682 -30.88 -18.74 40.24
CA ALA A 682 -29.98 -18.72 39.09
C ALA A 682 -29.44 -17.31 38.86
N GLY A 683 -28.12 -17.17 38.65
CA GLY A 683 -27.45 -15.90 38.34
C GLY A 683 -27.25 -15.74 36.87
N ARG A 684 -27.56 -14.53 36.32
CA ARG A 684 -27.44 -14.28 34.86
C ARG A 684 -27.27 -12.77 34.63
N ARG A 685 -26.68 -12.41 33.44
CA ARG A 685 -26.69 -11.04 32.93
C ARG A 685 -27.89 -10.82 32.03
N LEU A 686 -28.60 -9.73 32.24
CA LEU A 686 -29.68 -9.30 31.33
C LEU A 686 -29.08 -8.47 30.19
N SER A 687 -29.70 -8.53 29.02
CA SER A 687 -29.47 -7.71 27.86
C SER A 687 -30.77 -7.06 27.39
N VAL A 688 -30.69 -6.08 26.54
CA VAL A 688 -31.85 -5.39 25.93
C VAL A 688 -32.78 -6.38 25.21
N ASN A 689 -32.22 -7.49 24.70
CA ASN A 689 -33.00 -8.51 23.99
C ASN A 689 -33.76 -9.48 24.92
N ASP A 690 -33.54 -9.42 26.21
CA ASP A 690 -34.25 -10.25 27.21
C ASP A 690 -35.55 -9.60 27.70
N LEU A 691 -35.77 -8.31 27.34
CA LEU A 691 -36.95 -7.55 27.72
C LEU A 691 -37.81 -7.15 26.51
N ASP A 692 -39.12 -7.26 26.65
CA ASP A 692 -40.08 -6.77 25.66
C ASP A 692 -40.62 -5.36 25.99
N THR A 693 -40.50 -4.93 27.21
CA THR A 693 -40.88 -3.59 27.75
C THR A 693 -39.77 -3.05 28.65
N PRO A 694 -39.68 -1.72 28.84
CA PRO A 694 -38.78 -1.15 29.86
C PRO A 694 -38.94 -1.82 31.22
N ALA A 695 -37.82 -1.99 31.94
CA ALA A 695 -37.82 -2.64 33.24
C ALA A 695 -38.51 -1.76 34.30
N GLU A 696 -39.55 -2.29 34.96
CA GLU A 696 -40.21 -1.63 36.05
C GLU A 696 -39.78 -2.24 37.39
N VAL A 697 -39.46 -1.38 38.37
CA VAL A 697 -39.02 -1.81 39.71
C VAL A 697 -40.27 -2.13 40.54
N LEU A 698 -40.49 -3.41 40.80
CA LEU A 698 -41.61 -3.90 41.60
C LEU A 698 -41.41 -3.69 43.13
N ALA A 699 -40.19 -3.88 43.58
CA ALA A 699 -39.80 -3.77 44.98
C ALA A 699 -38.29 -3.63 45.11
N ARG A 700 -37.79 -3.39 46.32
CA ARG A 700 -36.36 -3.33 46.61
C ARG A 700 -36.00 -4.21 47.79
N VAL A 701 -34.89 -4.95 47.68
CA VAL A 701 -34.35 -5.81 48.71
C VAL A 701 -32.90 -5.42 49.06
N LYS A 702 -32.52 -5.46 50.33
CA LYS A 702 -31.16 -5.19 50.75
C LYS A 702 -30.24 -6.34 50.36
N VAL A 703 -29.32 -6.12 49.40
CA VAL A 703 -28.27 -7.06 49.00
C VAL A 703 -27.01 -6.81 49.81
N PRO A 704 -26.50 -7.78 50.61
CA PRO A 704 -25.33 -7.58 51.46
C PRO A 704 -24.09 -7.13 50.64
N LYS A 705 -23.28 -6.24 51.21
CA LYS A 705 -22.07 -5.74 50.55
C LYS A 705 -21.09 -6.87 50.14
N SER A 706 -21.05 -7.95 50.96
CA SER A 706 -20.23 -9.15 50.72
C SER A 706 -20.75 -10.09 49.61
N PHE A 707 -21.95 -9.86 49.09
CA PHE A 707 -22.55 -10.72 48.04
C PHE A 707 -21.81 -10.61 46.74
N LYS A 708 -21.11 -11.66 46.35
CA LYS A 708 -20.36 -11.78 45.08
C LYS A 708 -21.11 -12.59 44.00
N GLY A 709 -22.25 -13.19 44.33
CA GLY A 709 -23.09 -13.97 43.42
C GLY A 709 -22.52 -15.32 42.99
N ALA A 710 -21.35 -15.73 43.52
CA ALA A 710 -20.72 -17.00 43.20
C ALA A 710 -21.33 -18.20 43.91
N SER A 711 -21.76 -17.98 45.18
CA SER A 711 -22.29 -19.07 46.02
C SER A 711 -23.78 -19.35 45.71
N PRO A 712 -24.17 -20.59 45.36
CA PRO A 712 -25.57 -20.98 45.17
C PRO A 712 -26.42 -20.75 46.41
N LYS A 713 -25.88 -20.99 47.59
CA LYS A 713 -26.60 -20.78 48.89
C LYS A 713 -26.96 -19.32 49.12
N GLU A 714 -26.04 -18.39 48.82
CA GLU A 714 -26.29 -16.95 48.92
C GLU A 714 -27.35 -16.47 47.95
N ARG A 715 -27.33 -17.00 46.73
CA ARG A 715 -28.33 -16.66 45.70
C ARG A 715 -29.72 -17.13 46.07
N ILE A 716 -29.86 -18.35 46.56
CA ILE A 716 -31.16 -18.92 47.03
C ILE A 716 -31.69 -18.11 48.20
N GLU A 717 -30.86 -17.74 49.18
CA GLU A 717 -31.29 -16.92 50.32
C GLU A 717 -31.72 -15.50 49.88
N LEU A 718 -31.01 -14.91 48.92
CA LEU A 718 -31.41 -13.62 48.33
C LEU A 718 -32.74 -13.76 47.58
N ALA A 719 -32.93 -14.81 46.80
CA ALA A 719 -34.18 -15.09 46.13
C ALA A 719 -35.37 -15.27 47.08
N ARG A 720 -35.13 -15.94 48.23
CA ARG A 720 -36.17 -16.06 49.31
C ARG A 720 -36.58 -14.71 49.85
N ARG A 721 -35.62 -13.83 50.17
CA ARG A 721 -35.88 -12.46 50.67
C ARG A 721 -36.61 -11.63 49.61
N ALA A 722 -36.24 -11.77 48.33
CA ALA A 722 -36.88 -11.07 47.24
C ALA A 722 -38.34 -11.47 47.06
N ARG A 723 -38.65 -12.77 47.16
CA ARG A 723 -40.04 -13.28 47.14
C ARG A 723 -40.90 -12.66 48.24
N ASN A 724 -40.38 -12.58 49.47
CA ASN A 724 -41.08 -11.95 50.59
C ASN A 724 -41.28 -10.44 50.36
N ALA A 725 -40.30 -9.75 49.77
CA ALA A 725 -40.40 -8.33 49.45
C ALA A 725 -41.49 -8.05 48.40
N VAL A 726 -41.56 -8.88 47.33
CA VAL A 726 -42.59 -8.78 46.29
C VAL A 726 -43.99 -9.10 46.87
N ALA A 727 -44.12 -10.15 47.72
CA ALA A 727 -45.36 -10.51 48.33
C ALA A 727 -45.97 -9.39 49.21
N ASN A 728 -45.06 -8.64 49.88
CA ASN A 728 -45.50 -7.50 50.76
C ASN A 728 -45.75 -6.22 49.95
N SER A 729 -45.28 -6.09 48.68
CA SER A 729 -45.52 -4.93 47.81
C SER A 729 -46.79 -5.04 46.97
N SER A 730 -47.38 -6.23 46.84
CA SER A 730 -48.48 -6.56 45.88
C SER A 730 -49.81 -5.82 46.10
N GLN A 731 -49.94 -4.95 47.12
CA GLN A 731 -51.15 -4.18 47.35
C GLN A 731 -51.12 -2.71 46.85
N LYS A 732 -50.01 -2.16 46.38
CA LYS A 732 -49.93 -0.71 46.09
C LYS A 732 -49.70 -0.34 44.64
N HIS A 733 -49.36 -1.25 43.74
CA HIS A 733 -48.82 -0.88 42.40
C HIS A 733 -49.58 -1.49 41.19
N ARG A 734 -50.87 -1.80 41.29
CA ARG A 734 -51.69 -2.29 40.17
C ARG A 734 -52.44 -1.22 39.38
N GLN A 735 -52.09 0.05 39.50
CA GLN A 735 -52.71 1.13 38.72
C GLN A 735 -51.69 2.09 38.18
N ALA A 736 -51.04 1.74 37.10
CA ALA A 736 -50.50 2.70 36.11
C ALA A 736 -49.79 1.97 34.99
N SER A 737 -50.56 1.28 34.14
CA SER A 737 -50.09 1.07 32.76
C SER A 737 -50.47 2.30 31.92
N VAL A 738 -49.74 3.36 32.06
CA VAL A 738 -49.83 4.50 31.14
C VAL A 738 -49.08 4.10 29.88
N GLY A 739 -49.81 3.98 28.76
CA GLY A 739 -49.22 3.75 27.46
C GLY A 739 -48.21 4.85 27.15
N PHE A 740 -46.97 4.49 27.00
CA PHE A 740 -45.93 5.40 26.54
C PHE A 740 -46.23 5.83 25.13
N ALA A 741 -46.74 7.04 24.93
CA ALA A 741 -46.83 7.71 23.65
C ALA A 741 -45.45 8.28 23.30
N PHE A 742 -44.85 7.79 22.22
CA PHE A 742 -43.58 8.28 21.75
C PHE A 742 -43.78 9.57 20.93
N PRO A 743 -42.93 10.62 21.08
CA PRO A 743 -42.99 11.82 20.27
C PRO A 743 -42.81 11.48 18.78
N GLY A 744 -43.60 12.08 17.89
CA GLY A 744 -43.57 11.86 16.43
C GLY A 744 -44.38 10.67 15.90
N GLN A 745 -45.12 9.94 16.76
CA GLN A 745 -45.91 8.80 16.33
C GLN A 745 -47.24 9.23 15.64
N GLN A 746 -47.76 10.39 16.01
CA GLN A 746 -48.96 10.98 15.42
C GLN A 746 -48.71 11.39 13.97
N ASP A 747 -47.66 12.14 13.71
CA ASP A 747 -47.29 12.63 12.37
C ASP A 747 -47.05 11.47 11.37
N ALA A 748 -46.39 10.39 11.85
CA ALA A 748 -46.18 9.19 11.02
C ALA A 748 -47.46 8.44 10.70
N THR A 749 -48.40 8.41 11.65
CA THR A 749 -49.72 7.74 11.46
C THR A 749 -50.57 8.55 10.50
N GLU A 750 -50.62 9.87 10.67
CA GLU A 750 -51.39 10.77 9.77
C GLU A 750 -50.85 10.68 8.35
N ARG A 751 -49.52 10.64 8.16
CA ARG A 751 -48.92 10.48 6.86
C ARG A 751 -49.25 9.16 6.19
N ILE A 752 -49.27 8.07 6.95
CA ILE A 752 -49.67 6.73 6.45
C ILE A 752 -51.15 6.74 6.03
N GLU A 753 -52.04 7.38 6.80
CA GLU A 753 -53.47 7.48 6.49
C GLU A 753 -53.71 8.35 5.24
N GLU A 754 -53.00 9.45 5.13
CA GLU A 754 -53.01 10.30 3.93
C GLU A 754 -52.59 9.51 2.68
N LEU A 755 -51.47 8.79 2.73
CA LEU A 755 -50.99 7.97 1.60
C LEU A 755 -51.95 6.86 1.25
N ARG A 756 -52.58 6.22 2.23
CA ARG A 756 -53.63 5.21 2.01
C ARG A 756 -54.88 5.80 1.36
N SER A 757 -55.29 7.00 1.74
CA SER A 757 -56.39 7.70 1.14
C SER A 757 -56.12 8.06 -0.32
N LYS A 758 -54.95 8.62 -0.60
CA LYS A 758 -54.50 8.91 -1.98
C LYS A 758 -54.43 7.67 -2.85
N LEU A 759 -53.92 6.57 -2.30
CA LEU A 759 -53.81 5.30 -3.01
C LEU A 759 -55.18 4.73 -3.38
N LYS A 760 -56.16 4.79 -2.46
CA LYS A 760 -57.50 4.34 -2.71
C LYS A 760 -58.27 5.23 -3.71
N ALA A 761 -58.03 6.52 -3.70
CA ALA A 761 -58.64 7.47 -4.61
C ALA A 761 -58.08 7.40 -6.04
N HIS A 762 -56.91 6.80 -6.24
CA HIS A 762 -56.25 6.76 -7.53
C HIS A 762 -57.02 5.81 -8.50
N PRO A 763 -57.29 6.21 -9.77
CA PRO A 763 -58.04 5.41 -10.72
C PRO A 763 -57.53 3.98 -10.92
N CYS A 764 -56.22 3.81 -10.96
CA CYS A 764 -55.59 2.48 -11.09
C CYS A 764 -55.79 1.54 -9.88
N HIS A 765 -56.36 2.03 -8.78
CA HIS A 765 -56.71 1.19 -7.64
C HIS A 765 -57.79 0.18 -7.98
N GLN A 766 -58.71 0.52 -8.92
CA GLN A 766 -59.78 -0.30 -9.39
C GLN A 766 -59.42 -1.19 -10.58
N CYS A 767 -58.21 -1.14 -11.09
CA CYS A 767 -57.77 -1.90 -12.24
C CYS A 767 -57.76 -3.42 -11.94
N PRO A 768 -58.43 -4.28 -12.74
CA PRO A 768 -58.39 -5.71 -12.58
C PRO A 768 -56.99 -6.32 -12.68
N GLU A 769 -56.14 -5.74 -13.51
CA GLU A 769 -54.78 -6.18 -13.76
C GLU A 769 -53.74 -5.47 -12.86
N ARG A 770 -54.23 -4.80 -11.82
CA ARG A 770 -53.42 -4.00 -10.90
C ARG A 770 -52.19 -4.72 -10.37
N GLU A 771 -52.29 -5.97 -10.00
CA GLU A 771 -51.19 -6.74 -9.46
C GLU A 771 -50.17 -7.17 -10.52
N GLN A 772 -50.59 -7.31 -11.75
CA GLN A 772 -49.69 -7.55 -12.89
C GLN A 772 -48.88 -6.28 -13.19
N HIS A 773 -49.56 -5.14 -13.30
CA HIS A 773 -48.90 -3.84 -13.47
C HIS A 773 -47.95 -3.53 -12.28
N ALA A 774 -48.31 -3.88 -11.05
CA ALA A 774 -47.48 -3.70 -9.87
C ALA A 774 -46.17 -4.50 -9.93
N ARG A 775 -46.19 -5.73 -10.46
CA ARG A 775 -44.95 -6.52 -10.65
C ARG A 775 -43.99 -5.87 -11.63
N TRP A 776 -44.54 -5.30 -12.72
CA TRP A 776 -43.72 -4.54 -13.67
C TRP A 776 -43.19 -3.23 -13.05
N ALA A 777 -44.03 -2.54 -12.31
CA ALA A 777 -43.63 -1.33 -11.59
C ALA A 777 -42.53 -1.60 -10.54
N GLU A 778 -42.56 -2.73 -9.83
CA GLU A 778 -41.48 -3.14 -8.91
C GLU A 778 -40.15 -3.37 -9.63
N ARG A 779 -40.18 -4.01 -10.82
CA ARG A 779 -39.03 -4.21 -11.68
C ARG A 779 -38.48 -2.86 -12.19
N TYR A 780 -39.37 -1.99 -12.66
CA TYR A 780 -39.05 -0.64 -13.09
C TYR A 780 -38.36 0.15 -11.97
N GLN A 781 -38.95 0.19 -10.78
CA GLN A 781 -38.39 0.92 -9.66
C GLN A 781 -37.03 0.38 -9.18
N ARG A 782 -36.83 -0.93 -9.26
CA ARG A 782 -35.54 -1.56 -8.95
C ARG A 782 -34.50 -1.17 -9.97
N LEU A 783 -34.80 -1.33 -11.25
CA LEU A 783 -33.87 -0.97 -12.33
C LEU A 783 -33.58 0.54 -12.33
N LYS A 784 -34.61 1.39 -12.10
CA LYS A 784 -34.42 2.84 -11.99
C LYS A 784 -33.42 3.24 -10.90
N ARG A 785 -33.51 2.65 -9.71
CA ARG A 785 -32.55 2.91 -8.64
C ARG A 785 -31.11 2.51 -9.03
N GLU A 786 -30.96 1.41 -9.74
CA GLU A 786 -29.67 0.95 -10.25
C GLU A 786 -29.16 1.91 -11.36
N THR A 787 -30.03 2.41 -12.20
CA THR A 787 -29.74 3.37 -13.27
C THR A 787 -29.36 4.75 -12.68
N ASP A 788 -30.14 5.24 -11.71
CA ASP A 788 -29.84 6.50 -11.01
C ASP A 788 -28.48 6.44 -10.28
N ARG A 789 -28.12 5.26 -9.77
CA ARG A 789 -26.80 5.03 -9.17
C ARG A 789 -25.69 5.13 -10.21
N ILE A 790 -25.87 4.53 -11.39
CA ILE A 790 -24.89 4.62 -12.50
C ILE A 790 -24.77 6.08 -12.97
N HIS A 791 -25.87 6.80 -13.10
CA HIS A 791 -25.83 8.24 -13.39
C HIS A 791 -25.00 9.01 -12.36
N GLY A 792 -25.21 8.74 -11.07
CA GLY A 792 -24.40 9.33 -10.00
C GLY A 792 -22.92 8.96 -10.09
N GLU A 793 -22.60 7.73 -10.46
CA GLU A 793 -21.23 7.26 -10.66
C GLU A 793 -20.58 7.94 -11.88
N ILE A 794 -21.30 8.09 -13.00
CA ILE A 794 -20.83 8.82 -14.18
C ILE A 794 -20.53 10.28 -13.79
N GLN A 795 -21.49 10.96 -13.18
CA GLN A 795 -21.30 12.35 -12.74
C GLN A 795 -20.18 12.51 -11.71
N ALA A 796 -19.95 11.49 -10.86
CA ALA A 796 -18.85 11.51 -9.90
C ALA A 796 -17.47 11.34 -10.56
N ARG A 797 -17.38 10.59 -11.67
CA ARG A 797 -16.12 10.34 -12.39
C ARG A 797 -15.80 11.43 -13.41
N THR A 798 -16.78 12.02 -14.05
CA THR A 798 -16.59 13.09 -15.03
C THR A 798 -15.97 14.30 -14.33
N ASN A 799 -14.84 14.81 -14.89
CA ASN A 799 -14.10 15.99 -14.37
C ASN A 799 -13.71 15.83 -12.88
N SER A 800 -13.37 14.62 -12.42
CA SER A 800 -13.07 14.36 -11.02
C SER A 800 -11.81 15.10 -10.55
N ILE A 801 -10.78 15.16 -11.37
CA ILE A 801 -9.51 15.84 -11.10
C ILE A 801 -9.69 17.35 -11.05
N ALA A 802 -10.38 17.93 -12.04
CA ALA A 802 -10.67 19.37 -12.07
C ALA A 802 -11.50 19.82 -10.86
N ARG A 803 -12.48 19.03 -10.43
CA ARG A 803 -13.24 19.32 -9.21
C ARG A 803 -12.38 19.26 -7.94
N THR A 804 -11.44 18.33 -7.87
CA THR A 804 -10.49 18.27 -6.76
C THR A 804 -9.59 19.50 -6.76
N PHE A 805 -9.11 19.92 -7.92
CA PHE A 805 -8.36 21.18 -8.07
C PHE A 805 -9.18 22.40 -7.61
N ASP A 806 -10.45 22.50 -8.01
CA ASP A 806 -11.33 23.59 -7.57
C ASP A 806 -11.49 23.61 -6.03
N ARG A 807 -11.60 22.44 -5.38
CA ARG A 807 -11.66 22.30 -3.91
C ARG A 807 -10.35 22.75 -3.26
N VAL A 808 -9.21 22.35 -3.82
CA VAL A 808 -7.89 22.80 -3.37
C VAL A 808 -7.78 24.32 -3.46
N LEU A 809 -8.22 24.92 -4.57
CA LEU A 809 -8.22 26.38 -4.72
C LEU A 809 -9.13 27.07 -3.70
N HIS A 810 -10.27 26.48 -3.33
CA HIS A 810 -11.13 27.05 -2.29
C HIS A 810 -10.46 27.04 -0.91
N VAL A 811 -9.74 25.95 -0.55
CA VAL A 811 -8.95 25.94 0.68
C VAL A 811 -7.87 27.02 0.63
N LEU A 812 -7.12 27.11 -0.47
CA LEU A 812 -6.09 28.14 -0.66
C LEU A 812 -6.63 29.56 -0.65
N GLU A 813 -7.87 29.78 -1.11
CA GLU A 813 -8.56 31.07 -1.02
C GLU A 813 -8.93 31.40 0.44
N GLU A 814 -9.47 30.43 1.20
CA GLU A 814 -9.86 30.63 2.61
C GLU A 814 -8.64 30.90 3.51
N VAL A 815 -7.49 30.29 3.24
CA VAL A 815 -6.23 30.59 3.95
C VAL A 815 -5.49 31.82 3.40
N GLY A 816 -6.02 32.47 2.35
CA GLY A 816 -5.49 33.72 1.82
C GLY A 816 -4.30 33.57 0.85
N TYR A 817 -3.99 32.36 0.38
CA TYR A 817 -2.88 32.09 -0.56
C TYR A 817 -3.27 32.30 -2.02
N VAL A 818 -4.56 32.26 -2.29
CA VAL A 818 -5.16 32.59 -3.58
C VAL A 818 -6.20 33.69 -3.37
N LYS A 819 -6.30 34.63 -4.30
CA LYS A 819 -7.31 35.67 -4.33
C LYS A 819 -8.12 35.56 -5.62
N GLY A 820 -9.46 35.61 -5.51
CA GLY A 820 -10.38 35.49 -6.64
C GLY A 820 -10.76 34.03 -6.93
N ARG A 821 -11.89 33.84 -7.61
CA ARG A 821 -12.48 32.53 -7.91
C ARG A 821 -12.47 32.23 -9.40
N GLY A 822 -12.41 30.96 -9.73
CA GLY A 822 -12.48 30.47 -11.09
C GLY A 822 -11.40 31.10 -11.98
N GLN A 823 -11.79 31.85 -13.01
CA GLN A 823 -10.86 32.44 -13.98
C GLN A 823 -10.00 33.58 -13.42
N GLU A 824 -10.41 34.21 -12.33
CA GLU A 824 -9.70 35.32 -11.71
C GLU A 824 -8.74 34.89 -10.59
N ALA A 825 -8.64 33.62 -10.29
CA ALA A 825 -7.78 33.12 -9.25
C ALA A 825 -6.30 33.47 -9.50
N ARG A 826 -5.66 34.12 -8.53
CA ARG A 826 -4.24 34.53 -8.57
C ARG A 826 -3.57 34.24 -7.24
N VAL A 827 -2.32 33.85 -7.31
CA VAL A 827 -1.48 33.61 -6.12
C VAL A 827 -1.20 34.97 -5.46
N THR A 828 -1.37 35.03 -4.14
CA THR A 828 -1.06 36.22 -3.31
C THR A 828 0.41 36.23 -2.90
N ASP A 829 0.90 37.33 -2.33
CA ASP A 829 2.25 37.40 -1.78
C ASP A 829 2.47 36.35 -0.66
N ALA A 830 1.47 36.15 0.21
CA ALA A 830 1.50 35.11 1.23
C ALA A 830 1.61 33.70 0.63
N GLY A 831 0.97 33.45 -0.52
CA GLY A 831 1.04 32.17 -1.22
C GLY A 831 2.37 31.92 -1.93
N THR A 832 3.20 32.97 -2.18
CA THR A 832 4.48 32.80 -2.88
C THR A 832 5.48 31.92 -2.10
N VAL A 833 5.41 31.93 -0.77
CA VAL A 833 6.22 31.04 0.10
C VAL A 833 6.06 29.57 -0.31
N MET A 834 4.85 29.17 -0.67
CA MET A 834 4.54 27.79 -0.97
C MET A 834 5.03 27.30 -2.34
N LEU A 835 5.35 28.20 -3.26
CA LEU A 835 5.80 27.82 -4.61
C LEU A 835 7.08 26.96 -4.61
N ARG A 836 7.94 27.13 -3.61
CA ARG A 836 9.23 26.42 -3.45
C ARG A 836 9.27 25.49 -2.23
N MET A 837 8.12 25.21 -1.62
CA MET A 837 8.02 24.29 -0.49
C MET A 837 7.34 23.01 -0.96
N TYR A 838 8.04 21.89 -0.85
CA TYR A 838 7.60 20.58 -1.30
C TYR A 838 7.58 19.59 -0.14
N GLY A 839 6.45 18.94 0.12
CA GLY A 839 6.33 17.95 1.18
C GLY A 839 4.89 17.57 1.48
N GLU A 840 4.71 16.58 2.31
CA GLU A 840 3.40 16.07 2.74
C GLU A 840 2.59 17.09 3.57
N ARG A 841 3.29 18.05 4.19
CA ARG A 841 2.74 19.11 5.03
C ARG A 841 3.05 20.51 4.48
N ASP A 842 3.15 20.63 3.17
CA ASP A 842 3.56 21.87 2.50
C ASP A 842 2.74 23.09 2.93
N LEU A 843 1.41 22.99 2.89
CA LEU A 843 0.51 24.08 3.30
C LEU A 843 0.64 24.39 4.79
N LEU A 844 0.64 23.36 5.66
CA LEU A 844 0.81 23.55 7.11
C LEU A 844 2.12 24.27 7.43
N THR A 845 3.21 23.84 6.82
CA THR A 845 4.53 24.45 6.98
C THR A 845 4.53 25.93 6.59
N CYS A 846 3.96 26.26 5.44
CA CYS A 846 3.90 27.63 4.96
C CYS A 846 3.02 28.52 5.84
N LEU A 847 1.91 27.98 6.36
CA LEU A 847 1.04 28.72 7.30
C LEU A 847 1.81 29.05 8.57
N VAL A 848 2.56 28.09 9.13
CA VAL A 848 3.39 28.32 10.32
C VAL A 848 4.55 29.27 10.01
N ALA A 849 5.22 29.16 8.86
CA ALA A 849 6.27 30.09 8.46
C ALA A 849 5.79 31.54 8.38
N ASN A 850 4.57 31.76 7.88
CA ASN A 850 3.95 33.09 7.78
C ASN A 850 3.60 33.72 9.13
N THR A 851 3.60 32.95 10.24
CA THR A 851 3.39 33.53 11.59
C THR A 851 4.62 34.28 12.10
N GLY A 852 5.80 34.10 11.47
CA GLY A 852 7.07 34.73 11.90
C GLY A 852 7.75 34.03 13.10
N LEU A 853 7.21 32.91 13.60
CA LEU A 853 7.75 32.20 14.77
C LEU A 853 9.10 31.55 14.54
N PHE A 854 9.55 31.41 13.29
CA PHE A 854 10.89 30.93 12.97
C PHE A 854 12.00 31.97 13.18
N SER A 855 11.66 33.27 13.22
CA SER A 855 12.63 34.35 13.45
C SER A 855 13.21 34.27 14.86
N GLY A 856 14.53 34.49 14.96
CA GLY A 856 15.23 34.51 16.24
C GLY A 856 15.54 33.13 16.84
N LEU A 857 15.28 32.05 16.13
CA LEU A 857 15.73 30.72 16.54
C LEU A 857 17.27 30.59 16.40
N SER A 858 17.88 29.81 17.26
CA SER A 858 19.24 29.31 17.01
C SER A 858 19.20 28.26 15.88
N PRO A 859 20.32 28.06 15.13
CA PRO A 859 20.39 27.03 14.11
C PRO A 859 20.01 25.63 14.62
N ALA A 860 20.44 25.24 15.82
CA ALA A 860 20.06 23.96 16.43
C ALA A 860 18.56 23.87 16.73
N ALA A 861 17.94 24.97 17.20
CA ALA A 861 16.50 25.02 17.44
C ALA A 861 15.70 24.98 16.12
N MET A 862 16.22 25.62 15.06
CA MET A 862 15.63 25.59 13.72
C MET A 862 15.66 24.16 13.15
N ALA A 863 16.79 23.45 13.23
CA ALA A 863 16.90 22.06 12.81
C ALA A 863 15.87 21.16 13.54
N ALA A 864 15.75 21.33 14.85
CA ALA A 864 14.78 20.62 15.68
C ALA A 864 13.33 20.95 15.28
N ALA A 865 13.00 22.22 15.07
CA ALA A 865 11.66 22.65 14.66
C ALA A 865 11.28 22.11 13.27
N ALA A 866 12.20 22.12 12.31
CA ALA A 866 12.00 21.59 10.97
C ALA A 866 11.54 20.13 10.97
N THR A 867 12.03 19.31 11.91
CA THR A 867 11.64 17.90 12.01
C THR A 867 10.15 17.70 12.22
N MET A 868 9.45 18.64 12.85
CA MET A 868 8.00 18.53 13.10
C MET A 868 7.17 18.46 11.81
N PHE A 869 7.69 19.03 10.73
CA PHE A 869 7.02 19.09 9.43
C PHE A 869 7.48 17.97 8.49
N VAL A 870 8.67 17.42 8.72
CA VAL A 870 9.29 16.39 7.88
C VAL A 870 9.01 14.98 8.41
N PHE A 871 9.11 14.78 9.73
CA PHE A 871 9.02 13.45 10.32
C PHE A 871 7.63 12.85 10.26
N MET A 872 7.52 11.63 9.72
CA MET A 872 6.28 10.86 9.59
C MET A 872 6.44 9.53 10.33
N PRO A 873 5.92 9.41 11.56
CA PRO A 873 5.99 8.16 12.31
C PRO A 873 5.10 7.10 11.66
N LYS A 874 5.55 5.85 11.65
CA LYS A 874 4.74 4.70 11.17
C LYS A 874 3.64 4.27 12.16
N ARG A 875 3.66 4.76 13.37
CA ARG A 875 2.67 4.59 14.44
C ARG A 875 2.65 5.87 15.24
N ASP A 876 1.50 6.21 15.79
CA ASP A 876 1.38 7.32 16.73
C ASP A 876 2.40 7.10 17.88
N ALA A 877 3.54 7.72 17.75
CA ALA A 877 4.55 7.75 18.79
C ALA A 877 4.23 9.00 19.61
N ASP A 878 3.45 8.84 20.68
CA ASP A 878 3.16 9.91 21.66
C ASP A 878 4.42 10.30 22.46
N VAL A 879 5.55 10.47 21.81
CA VAL A 879 6.80 10.89 22.45
C VAL A 879 6.92 12.40 22.40
N VAL A 880 6.47 13.03 23.47
CA VAL A 880 6.64 14.49 23.65
C VAL A 880 8.02 14.75 24.28
N PRO A 881 8.80 15.73 23.78
CA PRO A 881 10.07 16.10 24.36
C PRO A 881 9.95 16.45 25.85
N HIS A 882 10.81 15.87 26.69
CA HIS A 882 10.87 16.22 28.11
C HIS A 882 11.37 17.64 28.33
N VAL A 883 12.31 18.07 27.47
CA VAL A 883 12.87 19.43 27.48
C VAL A 883 12.75 19.97 26.06
N TRP A 884 12.07 21.09 25.92
CA TRP A 884 11.94 21.77 24.63
C TRP A 884 13.11 22.71 24.40
N PRO A 885 13.73 22.69 23.18
CA PRO A 885 14.69 23.72 22.81
C PRO A 885 14.04 25.11 22.87
N THR A 886 14.86 26.12 23.20
CA THR A 886 14.37 27.49 23.32
C THR A 886 13.71 27.96 22.02
N GLY A 887 12.47 28.46 22.09
CA GLY A 887 11.70 28.96 20.97
C GLY A 887 10.92 27.88 20.19
N VAL A 888 11.18 26.61 20.38
CA VAL A 888 10.53 25.54 19.59
C VAL A 888 9.11 25.20 20.08
N ARG A 889 8.87 25.27 21.37
CA ARG A 889 7.55 24.95 21.94
C ARG A 889 6.41 25.85 21.40
N PRO A 890 6.55 27.16 21.25
CA PRO A 890 5.53 28.01 20.64
C PRO A 890 5.20 27.60 19.20
N ILE A 891 6.21 27.17 18.42
CA ILE A 891 6.02 26.72 17.03
C ILE A 891 5.20 25.41 17.02
N TRP A 892 5.46 24.50 17.96
CA TRP A 892 4.67 23.27 18.10
C TRP A 892 3.21 23.55 18.44
N ASP A 893 2.98 24.39 19.45
CA ASP A 893 1.62 24.70 19.91
C ASP A 893 0.83 25.37 18.78
N GLU A 894 1.45 26.28 18.00
CA GLU A 894 0.83 26.92 16.85
C GLU A 894 0.63 25.94 15.68
N ALA A 895 1.61 25.10 15.39
CA ALA A 895 1.50 24.10 14.31
C ALA A 895 0.34 23.12 14.56
N VAL A 896 0.13 22.70 15.81
CA VAL A 896 -1.00 21.85 16.18
C VAL A 896 -2.33 22.59 16.00
N SER A 897 -2.41 23.84 16.44
CA SER A 897 -3.62 24.66 16.30
C SER A 897 -3.99 24.85 14.82
N ILE A 898 -3.02 25.24 14.00
CA ILE A 898 -3.23 25.40 12.55
C ILE A 898 -3.60 24.07 11.89
N ALA A 899 -2.99 22.95 12.30
CA ALA A 899 -3.31 21.64 11.74
C ALA A 899 -4.76 21.21 12.04
N GLU A 900 -5.28 21.52 13.25
CA GLU A 900 -6.68 21.26 13.61
C GLU A 900 -7.65 22.12 12.76
N GLU A 901 -7.35 23.40 12.59
CA GLU A 901 -8.13 24.32 11.76
C GLU A 901 -8.11 23.89 10.29
N LEU A 902 -6.93 23.55 9.77
CA LEU A 902 -6.74 23.07 8.41
C LEU A 902 -7.51 21.75 8.17
N THR A 903 -7.43 20.81 9.10
CA THR A 903 -8.20 19.55 9.04
C THR A 903 -9.71 19.81 8.96
N HIS A 904 -10.22 20.80 9.71
CA HIS A 904 -11.63 21.16 9.66
C HIS A 904 -12.00 21.76 8.29
N LEU A 905 -11.16 22.63 7.75
CA LEU A 905 -11.31 23.25 6.46
C LEU A 905 -11.27 22.25 5.30
N GLU A 906 -10.30 21.33 5.32
CA GLU A 906 -10.16 20.27 4.33
C GLU A 906 -11.36 19.34 4.30
N LYS A 907 -11.87 18.93 5.47
CA LYS A 907 -13.11 18.14 5.58
C LYS A 907 -14.33 18.90 5.04
N LYS A 908 -14.43 20.20 5.30
CA LYS A 908 -15.48 21.07 4.74
C LYS A 908 -15.49 21.05 3.20
N HIS A 909 -14.29 21.04 2.59
CA HIS A 909 -14.10 21.00 1.14
C HIS A 909 -13.94 19.60 0.57
N HIS A 910 -14.14 18.55 1.36
CA HIS A 910 -13.98 17.13 0.95
C HIS A 910 -12.59 16.82 0.37
N ILE A 911 -11.55 17.34 0.99
CA ILE A 911 -10.14 17.04 0.75
C ILE A 911 -9.66 16.09 1.86
N GLU A 912 -8.73 15.21 1.53
CA GLU A 912 -8.07 14.35 2.51
C GLU A 912 -7.23 15.23 3.45
N PRO A 913 -7.36 15.05 4.78
CA PRO A 913 -6.67 15.91 5.73
C PRO A 913 -5.15 15.80 5.64
N THR A 914 -4.48 16.96 5.70
CA THR A 914 -3.03 17.03 5.85
C THR A 914 -2.60 16.31 7.14
N PRO A 915 -1.54 15.48 7.12
CA PRO A 915 -1.06 14.79 8.30
C PRO A 915 -0.66 15.77 9.42
N ALA A 916 -1.04 15.45 10.66
CA ALA A 916 -0.67 16.28 11.81
C ALA A 916 0.87 16.35 11.99
N PRO A 917 1.43 17.44 12.56
CA PRO A 917 2.85 17.53 12.87
C PRO A 917 3.24 16.52 13.95
N ASP A 918 4.53 16.14 14.01
CA ASP A 918 5.06 15.20 15.03
C ASP A 918 6.33 15.75 15.67
N CYS A 919 6.40 15.72 17.01
CA CYS A 919 7.51 16.27 17.77
C CYS A 919 8.53 15.22 18.27
N SER A 920 8.37 13.96 17.93
CA SER A 920 9.19 12.87 18.48
C SER A 920 10.68 12.97 18.10
N LEU A 921 10.99 13.64 16.99
CA LEU A 921 12.37 13.83 16.51
C LEU A 921 13.01 15.15 16.99
N VAL A 922 12.23 16.03 17.62
CA VAL A 922 12.71 17.38 18.05
C VAL A 922 13.93 17.28 18.97
N GLN A 923 13.84 16.48 20.03
CA GLN A 923 14.94 16.35 20.98
C GLN A 923 16.16 15.65 20.41
N PRO A 924 16.04 14.48 19.74
CA PRO A 924 17.18 13.84 19.08
C PRO A 924 17.89 14.74 18.08
N MET A 925 17.14 15.46 17.26
CA MET A 925 17.73 16.36 16.27
C MET A 925 18.42 17.56 16.92
N HIS A 926 17.85 18.12 17.99
CA HIS A 926 18.49 19.20 18.74
C HIS A 926 19.82 18.75 19.36
N SER A 927 19.83 17.60 20.04
CA SER A 927 21.05 17.02 20.63
C SER A 927 22.12 16.78 19.58
N TRP A 928 21.74 16.22 18.43
CA TRP A 928 22.63 16.05 17.29
C TRP A 928 23.20 17.39 16.80
N ALA A 929 22.36 18.40 16.60
CA ALA A 929 22.76 19.72 16.16
C ALA A 929 23.67 20.46 17.20
N MET A 930 23.53 20.12 18.48
CA MET A 930 24.40 20.64 19.54
C MET A 930 25.77 19.96 19.61
N GLY A 931 26.02 18.96 18.76
CA GLY A 931 27.33 18.28 18.69
C GLY A 931 27.43 17.02 19.56
N GLU A 932 26.30 16.53 20.13
CA GLU A 932 26.31 15.27 20.88
C GLU A 932 26.52 14.08 19.92
N ASP A 933 27.10 12.99 20.44
CA ASP A 933 27.31 11.77 19.69
C ASP A 933 25.96 11.11 19.31
N LEU A 934 25.96 10.29 18.27
CA LEU A 934 24.73 9.64 17.80
C LEU A 934 24.05 8.77 18.90
N ALA A 935 24.85 8.12 19.74
CA ALA A 935 24.38 7.32 20.86
C ALA A 935 23.62 8.15 21.89
N ASP A 936 24.16 9.31 22.22
CA ASP A 936 23.60 10.23 23.21
C ASP A 936 22.38 10.96 22.63
N ALA A 937 22.44 11.40 21.39
CA ALA A 937 21.33 12.02 20.69
C ALA A 937 20.10 11.08 20.56
N LEU A 938 20.34 9.78 20.41
CA LEU A 938 19.28 8.77 20.33
C LEU A 938 18.93 8.12 21.67
N PHE A 939 19.60 8.53 22.76
CA PHE A 939 19.32 7.99 24.09
C PHE A 939 17.85 8.20 24.47
N ALA A 940 17.17 7.13 24.83
CA ALA A 940 15.74 7.10 25.12
C ALA A 940 14.80 7.38 23.92
N SER A 941 15.30 7.52 22.71
CA SER A 941 14.49 7.64 21.50
C SER A 941 14.10 6.25 20.98
N PRO A 942 12.86 6.06 20.51
CA PRO A 942 12.45 4.81 19.86
C PRO A 942 12.97 4.69 18.41
N ILE A 943 13.70 5.69 17.91
CA ILE A 943 14.14 5.81 16.51
C ILE A 943 15.46 5.06 16.34
N GLU A 944 15.54 4.21 15.33
CA GLU A 944 16.76 3.48 14.96
C GLU A 944 17.77 4.43 14.26
N ALA A 945 19.07 4.19 14.42
CA ALA A 945 20.12 5.06 13.88
C ALA A 945 19.98 5.32 12.37
N GLY A 946 19.72 4.30 11.56
CA GLY A 946 19.51 4.46 10.13
C GLY A 946 18.24 5.25 9.76
N ASP A 947 17.18 5.15 10.57
CA ASP A 947 16.00 6.01 10.39
C ASP A 947 16.31 7.46 10.76
N PHE A 948 17.09 7.69 11.82
CA PHE A 948 17.54 9.03 12.19
C PHE A 948 18.34 9.68 11.06
N VAL A 949 19.36 9.00 10.52
CA VAL A 949 20.19 9.51 9.41
C VAL A 949 19.32 9.87 8.21
N ARG A 950 18.36 9.01 7.85
CA ARG A 950 17.41 9.29 6.76
C ARG A 950 16.58 10.55 7.01
N TRP A 951 16.04 10.71 8.22
CA TRP A 951 15.23 11.88 8.56
C TRP A 951 16.08 13.15 8.70
N ALA A 952 17.32 13.03 9.17
CA ALA A 952 18.27 14.14 9.19
C ALA A 952 18.53 14.66 7.77
N LYS A 953 18.77 13.78 6.78
CA LYS A 953 18.93 14.16 5.37
C LYS A 953 17.69 14.82 4.78
N GLN A 954 16.49 14.29 5.08
CA GLN A 954 15.24 14.93 4.65
C GLN A 954 15.04 16.30 5.33
N THR A 955 15.52 16.45 6.57
CA THR A 955 15.49 17.75 7.26
C THR A 955 16.47 18.73 6.64
N ILE A 956 17.66 18.30 6.20
CA ILE A 956 18.60 19.12 5.43
C ILE A 956 17.97 19.62 4.13
N ASP A 957 17.38 18.72 3.34
CA ASP A 957 16.67 19.10 2.12
C ASP A 957 15.56 20.13 2.38
N PHE A 958 14.75 19.90 3.42
CA PHE A 958 13.70 20.83 3.82
C PHE A 958 14.23 22.20 4.28
N LEU A 959 15.31 22.23 5.05
CA LEU A 959 15.98 23.45 5.46
C LEU A 959 16.58 24.18 4.25
N GLY A 960 17.11 23.46 3.26
CA GLY A 960 17.56 24.01 1.97
C GLY A 960 16.44 24.67 1.19
N GLN A 961 15.24 24.11 1.20
CA GLN A 961 14.04 24.72 0.60
C GLN A 961 13.68 26.04 1.30
N ILE A 962 13.76 26.11 2.64
CA ILE A 962 13.54 27.35 3.39
C ILE A 962 14.65 28.36 3.06
N ALA A 963 15.92 27.94 3.10
CA ALA A 963 17.08 28.83 2.89
C ALA A 963 17.07 29.48 1.49
N SER A 964 16.62 28.75 0.48
CA SER A 964 16.53 29.23 -0.91
C SER A 964 15.24 29.97 -1.26
N ASN A 965 14.31 30.13 -0.30
CA ASN A 965 13.00 30.70 -0.57
C ASN A 965 13.01 32.22 -0.36
N GLU A 966 13.07 32.97 -1.44
CA GLU A 966 13.10 34.45 -1.44
C GLU A 966 11.86 35.11 -0.81
N ALA A 967 10.78 34.35 -0.64
CA ALA A 967 9.55 34.86 0.00
C ALA A 967 9.57 34.74 1.53
N ILE A 968 10.61 34.08 2.10
CA ILE A 968 10.83 33.96 3.54
C ILE A 968 11.81 35.05 4.00
N ALA A 969 11.67 35.47 5.25
CA ALA A 969 12.54 36.51 5.82
C ALA A 969 14.03 36.12 5.77
N PRO A 970 14.96 37.02 5.35
CA PRO A 970 16.38 36.67 5.16
C PRO A 970 17.08 36.10 6.39
N ASP A 971 16.70 36.54 7.59
CA ASP A 971 17.24 36.02 8.85
C ASP A 971 16.83 34.54 9.08
N VAL A 972 15.62 34.18 8.72
CA VAL A 972 15.12 32.80 8.76
C VAL A 972 15.84 31.95 7.73
N CYS A 973 16.04 32.45 6.50
CA CYS A 973 16.79 31.76 5.43
C CYS A 973 18.24 31.48 5.87
N ALA A 974 18.92 32.49 6.42
CA ALA A 974 20.28 32.34 6.91
C ALA A 974 20.39 31.33 8.08
N THR A 975 19.40 31.36 9.00
CA THR A 975 19.33 30.41 10.12
C THR A 975 19.07 28.99 9.62
N ALA A 976 18.23 28.82 8.60
CA ALA A 976 17.94 27.52 8.00
C ALA A 976 19.16 26.93 7.29
N SER A 977 19.95 27.76 6.56
CA SER A 977 21.23 27.34 5.97
C SER A 977 22.20 26.88 7.04
N ALA A 978 22.40 27.69 8.07
CA ALA A 978 23.32 27.33 9.18
C ALA A 978 22.83 26.10 9.95
N ALA A 979 21.52 25.85 10.01
CA ALA A 979 20.95 24.66 10.63
C ALA A 979 21.22 23.40 9.79
N ALA A 980 21.11 23.50 8.47
CA ALA A 980 21.46 22.42 7.56
C ALA A 980 22.94 22.03 7.69
N ASP A 981 23.84 23.01 7.69
CA ASP A 981 25.28 22.80 7.87
C ASP A 981 25.60 22.13 9.23
N LEU A 982 24.90 22.55 10.30
CA LEU A 982 25.09 22.00 11.66
C LEU A 982 24.73 20.51 11.78
N ILE A 983 23.68 20.06 11.09
CA ILE A 983 23.26 18.66 11.16
C ILE A 983 23.93 17.78 10.09
N SER A 984 24.56 18.37 9.06
CA SER A 984 25.38 17.69 8.06
C SER A 984 26.76 17.43 8.62
N ARG A 985 26.89 16.42 9.47
CA ARG A 985 28.15 16.00 10.09
C ARG A 985 28.15 14.48 10.34
N GLY A 986 29.35 13.94 10.58
CA GLY A 986 29.54 12.54 10.92
C GLY A 986 28.84 11.59 9.95
N ILE A 987 28.06 10.66 10.46
CA ILE A 987 27.37 9.65 9.64
C ILE A 987 26.31 10.26 8.69
N VAL A 988 25.75 11.43 8.99
CA VAL A 988 24.80 12.12 8.10
C VAL A 988 25.50 12.62 6.86
N ASP A 989 26.74 13.07 7.00
CA ASP A 989 27.60 13.55 5.92
C ASP A 989 28.36 12.40 5.20
N ALA A 990 28.82 11.40 5.92
CA ALA A 990 29.67 10.30 5.42
C ALA A 990 29.10 9.51 4.22
N SER A 991 27.84 9.67 3.85
CA SER A 991 27.27 9.09 2.65
C SER A 991 27.40 9.99 1.40
N SER A 992 28.01 11.16 1.53
CA SER A 992 28.42 12.04 0.43
C SER A 992 29.85 11.79 -0.03
N VAL A 993 30.63 11.03 0.72
CA VAL A 993 32.11 10.83 0.50
C VAL A 993 32.42 10.08 -0.81
N ILE A 994 31.48 9.47 -1.47
CA ILE A 994 31.65 9.01 -2.86
C ILE A 994 31.94 10.20 -3.81
N GLU A 995 31.53 11.39 -3.41
CA GLU A 995 31.70 12.63 -4.18
C GLU A 995 33.14 13.15 -4.11
N GLU A 996 33.77 13.14 -2.93
CA GLU A 996 35.16 13.61 -2.72
C GLU A 996 36.19 12.67 -3.37
N ALA A 997 35.96 11.34 -3.35
CA ALA A 997 36.88 10.39 -3.96
C ALA A 997 36.93 10.48 -5.50
N LEU A 998 35.91 11.02 -6.14
CA LEU A 998 35.90 11.29 -7.59
C LEU A 998 36.61 12.64 -7.91
N GLU A 999 36.57 13.61 -7.01
CA GLU A 999 37.29 14.88 -7.14
C GLU A 999 38.78 14.72 -6.88
N GLU A 1000 39.24 13.82 -6.00
CA GLU A 1000 40.65 13.55 -5.74
C GLU A 1000 41.34 12.75 -6.85
N GLU A 1001 40.64 11.91 -7.59
CA GLU A 1001 41.20 11.25 -8.79
C GLU A 1001 41.41 12.22 -9.96
N GLU A 1002 40.63 13.34 -10.05
CA GLU A 1002 40.87 14.36 -11.09
C GLU A 1002 42.00 15.32 -10.79
N ILE A 1003 42.52 15.40 -9.57
CA ILE A 1003 43.65 16.25 -9.19
C ILE A 1003 44.99 15.50 -9.30
N GLY A 1004 44.96 14.19 -9.54
CA GLY A 1004 46.12 13.29 -9.53
C GLY A 1004 46.61 12.83 -10.91
N ASP A 1005 46.02 13.25 -12.04
CA ASP A 1005 46.51 12.95 -13.41
C ASP A 1005 47.00 14.21 -14.17
#